data_0a606bfb75a36990be96fbe0f6ea112a
#
_entry.id   0a606bfb75a36990be96fbe0f6ea112a
#
_cell.length_a   1.000
_cell.length_b   1.000
_cell.length_c   1.000
_cell.angle_alpha   90.00
_cell.angle_beta   90.00
_cell.angle_gamma   90.00
#
_symmetry.space_group_name_H-M   'P 1'
#
loop_
_entity.id
_entity.type
_entity.pdbx_description
1 polymer ?
#
loop_
_entity_poly.entity_id
_entity_poly.type
_entity_poly.pdbx_seq_one_letter_code
_entity_poly.pdbx_strand_id
1 'polypeptide(L)'
;MSNNNNKDNRFSYAKNMSQNARRRSREIMAKIQSEREKPQCPAELAPKGPLAVKNQVVGILRMTSDGGVVIPDPSFKDTDWGMVDIDKNHLNGAPFDMLVVCEILNPEEGKGKCRGTIKEVLGDPGNNDARMLTVLRQFGLAQNFPDEVLAEVEPLPVDPDPALVDEEIRKGRCDLRDLLTITIDGEDAKDLDDAISIEELSNGNFRLYVHIADVSNYVREDTALDEEAFKRATSVYLADRVIPMLPPKLSNGLCSLNPKVDRLAMTCEMLVDREGSTYDGKIYESVIRSDRRMSYNEVYRILTEPRDSDKEEYGPIIRMLGDMKVLADCLKRMRERRGALAFEFPETKVILNDDGSVRDVMPYPITFANGIIESFMICANEFVAKTYAQMEYPFVYRVHEDPDPIKIARFSLVARNLGAIGRLSGKVTPLDIVNFTDTIADEKVKPVAEELLLRSMAKARYSSQCLGHFGLASKYYCHFTSPIRRYPDLYIHRIIKSVIHEENKKSHFSGLVERAAEQSSEMERNAVDAERASVDIKVCDFMSDKIGEHYEGTVSSIIDVGFFVVLPSSIEGFVPFRSLADHYYFDERRYCAVGAHTGTIISIGLKVDVIVENVDTELNRIDFSLENDFIPRPSGRNSGKQGKVSGKGKGNERRTPIRKASHGKGDKFKNRPSKGGRRGPGGRRAR
;
A
#
# COMPACT_ATOMS: atom_id res chain seq x y z
N MET A 1 -65.45 -35.13 18.41
CA MET A 1 -65.58 -34.34 17.17
C MET A 1 -64.76 -33.08 17.36
N SER A 2 -63.62 -33.03 16.83
CA SER A 2 -62.77 -31.87 16.50
C SER A 2 -61.31 -32.31 16.41
N ASN A 3 -60.78 -32.19 15.26
CA ASN A 3 -59.37 -32.06 14.93
C ASN A 3 -59.17 -32.63 13.54
N ASN A 4 -59.33 -31.78 12.54
CA ASN A 4 -58.77 -32.02 11.21
C ASN A 4 -58.80 -30.74 10.34
N ASN A 5 -58.04 -29.70 10.80
CA ASN A 5 -57.89 -28.48 9.97
C ASN A 5 -56.48 -27.89 9.98
N ASN A 6 -55.45 -28.70 10.32
CA ASN A 6 -54.10 -28.15 10.39
C ASN A 6 -53.10 -28.86 9.45
N LYS A 7 -53.55 -29.75 8.57
CA LYS A 7 -52.69 -30.42 7.55
C LYS A 7 -52.75 -29.75 6.19
N ASP A 8 -53.81 -29.07 5.85
CA ASP A 8 -53.98 -28.45 4.49
C ASP A 8 -53.24 -27.14 4.34
N ASN A 9 -52.97 -26.44 5.40
CA ASN A 9 -52.23 -25.16 5.33
C ASN A 9 -50.71 -25.35 5.10
N ARG A 10 -50.09 -26.44 5.50
CA ARG A 10 -48.67 -26.73 5.26
C ARG A 10 -48.42 -27.16 3.82
N PHE A 11 -49.32 -27.86 3.17
CA PHE A 11 -49.18 -28.20 1.76
C PHE A 11 -49.43 -27.06 0.82
N SER A 12 -50.27 -26.09 1.16
CA SER A 12 -50.49 -24.85 0.43
C SER A 12 -49.25 -23.94 0.45
N TYR A 13 -48.60 -23.83 1.59
CA TYR A 13 -47.36 -23.01 1.75
C TYR A 13 -46.17 -23.58 0.96
N ALA A 14 -45.98 -24.91 1.01
CA ALA A 14 -44.93 -25.60 0.24
C ALA A 14 -45.17 -25.55 -1.28
N LYS A 15 -46.41 -25.56 -1.72
CA LYS A 15 -46.78 -25.41 -3.14
C LYS A 15 -46.53 -23.98 -3.64
N ASN A 16 -46.80 -22.98 -2.83
CA ASN A 16 -46.54 -21.57 -3.16
C ASN A 16 -45.03 -21.23 -3.12
N MET A 17 -44.25 -21.83 -2.24
CA MET A 17 -42.78 -21.69 -2.26
C MET A 17 -42.16 -22.35 -3.51
N SER A 18 -42.67 -23.50 -3.95
CA SER A 18 -42.20 -24.14 -5.18
C SER A 18 -42.58 -23.35 -6.45
N GLN A 19 -43.70 -22.67 -6.44
CA GLN A 19 -44.12 -21.78 -7.55
C GLN A 19 -43.28 -20.49 -7.57
N ASN A 20 -43.00 -19.89 -6.46
CA ASN A 20 -42.13 -18.71 -6.37
C ASN A 20 -40.68 -19.04 -6.74
N ALA A 21 -40.15 -20.20 -6.35
CA ALA A 21 -38.83 -20.67 -6.78
C ALA A 21 -38.79 -20.90 -8.32
N ARG A 22 -39.83 -21.51 -8.89
CA ARG A 22 -39.94 -21.69 -10.36
C ARG A 22 -40.12 -20.35 -11.11
N ARG A 23 -40.79 -19.39 -10.52
CA ARG A 23 -40.92 -18.04 -11.05
C ARG A 23 -39.57 -17.30 -11.03
N ARG A 24 -38.86 -17.33 -9.92
CA ARG A 24 -37.50 -16.76 -9.83
C ARG A 24 -36.52 -17.44 -10.77
N SER A 25 -36.54 -18.76 -10.92
CA SER A 25 -35.71 -19.45 -11.91
C SER A 25 -36.04 -19.04 -13.35
N ARG A 26 -37.33 -18.81 -13.67
CA ARG A 26 -37.72 -18.31 -14.99
C ARG A 26 -37.32 -16.86 -15.20
N GLU A 27 -37.41 -16.01 -14.19
CA GLU A 27 -36.94 -14.62 -14.21
C GLU A 27 -35.42 -14.56 -14.39
N ILE A 28 -34.66 -15.41 -13.69
CA ILE A 28 -33.20 -15.54 -13.84
C ILE A 28 -32.86 -16.04 -15.27
N MET A 29 -33.54 -17.07 -15.76
CA MET A 29 -33.29 -17.59 -17.12
C MET A 29 -33.66 -16.59 -18.19
N ALA A 30 -34.75 -15.80 -18.01
CA ALA A 30 -35.10 -14.70 -18.90
C ALA A 30 -34.04 -13.56 -18.86
N LYS A 31 -33.47 -13.30 -17.70
CA LYS A 31 -32.38 -12.34 -17.52
C LYS A 31 -31.08 -12.82 -18.22
N ILE A 32 -30.72 -14.09 -18.04
CA ILE A 32 -29.61 -14.74 -18.77
C ILE A 32 -29.83 -14.74 -20.29
N GLN A 33 -31.06 -14.90 -20.73
CA GLN A 33 -31.42 -14.89 -22.18
C GLN A 33 -31.41 -13.47 -22.76
N SER A 34 -31.84 -12.46 -21.98
CA SER A 34 -31.71 -11.05 -22.37
C SER A 34 -30.26 -10.55 -22.35
N GLU A 35 -29.39 -11.15 -21.48
CA GLU A 35 -27.97 -10.88 -21.49
C GLU A 35 -27.22 -11.44 -22.71
N ARG A 36 -27.75 -12.51 -23.33
CA ARG A 36 -27.22 -13.04 -24.61
C ARG A 36 -27.57 -12.20 -25.85
N GLU A 37 -28.52 -11.29 -25.71
CA GLU A 37 -28.96 -10.38 -26.80
C GLU A 37 -28.40 -8.95 -26.62
N LYS A 38 -27.43 -8.71 -25.75
CA LYS A 38 -26.75 -7.41 -25.64
C LYS A 38 -26.05 -7.09 -26.96
N PRO A 39 -26.15 -5.84 -27.45
CA PRO A 39 -25.49 -5.43 -28.67
C PRO A 39 -23.99 -5.72 -28.60
N GLN A 40 -23.47 -6.44 -29.61
CA GLN A 40 -22.04 -6.72 -29.69
C GLN A 40 -21.27 -5.40 -29.86
N CYS A 41 -20.22 -5.21 -29.04
CA CYS A 41 -19.31 -4.10 -29.18
C CYS A 41 -18.63 -4.16 -30.56
N PRO A 42 -18.57 -3.03 -31.32
CA PRO A 42 -17.80 -2.99 -32.55
C PRO A 42 -16.36 -3.44 -32.33
N ALA A 43 -15.83 -4.28 -33.21
CA ALA A 43 -14.47 -4.82 -33.09
C ALA A 43 -13.37 -3.73 -33.01
N GLU A 44 -13.65 -2.54 -33.57
CA GLU A 44 -12.77 -1.37 -33.54
C GLU A 44 -12.65 -0.74 -32.14
N LEU A 45 -13.62 -0.98 -31.24
CA LEU A 45 -13.66 -0.50 -29.86
C LEU A 45 -13.29 -1.59 -28.84
N ALA A 46 -12.89 -2.79 -29.27
CA ALA A 46 -12.38 -3.81 -28.38
C ALA A 46 -11.05 -3.35 -27.71
N PRO A 47 -10.72 -3.84 -26.51
CA PRO A 47 -9.50 -3.48 -25.78
C PRO A 47 -8.24 -3.64 -26.64
N LYS A 48 -7.43 -2.57 -26.82
CA LYS A 48 -6.29 -2.54 -27.77
C LYS A 48 -4.92 -2.32 -27.12
N GLY A 49 -4.81 -2.40 -25.80
CA GLY A 49 -3.52 -2.17 -25.11
C GLY A 49 -3.43 -0.83 -24.38
N PRO A 50 -2.28 -0.48 -23.82
CA PRO A 50 -2.14 0.68 -22.96
C PRO A 50 -2.35 1.97 -23.76
N LEU A 51 -3.09 2.89 -23.17
CA LEU A 51 -3.34 4.22 -23.71
C LEU A 51 -2.55 5.24 -22.88
N ALA A 52 -2.17 6.36 -23.53
CA ALA A 52 -1.55 7.46 -22.81
C ALA A 52 -2.57 8.10 -21.86
N VAL A 53 -2.25 8.17 -20.58
CA VAL A 53 -3.16 8.58 -19.50
C VAL A 53 -3.59 10.06 -19.58
N LYS A 54 -2.80 10.94 -20.21
CA LYS A 54 -3.15 12.35 -20.36
C LYS A 54 -4.35 12.51 -21.28
N ASN A 55 -5.36 13.24 -20.83
CA ASN A 55 -6.61 13.56 -21.52
C ASN A 55 -7.53 12.37 -21.75
N GLN A 56 -7.47 11.33 -20.95
CA GLN A 56 -8.39 10.21 -20.97
C GLN A 56 -9.15 10.08 -19.66
N VAL A 57 -10.39 9.58 -19.77
CA VAL A 57 -11.27 9.31 -18.64
C VAL A 57 -11.84 7.90 -18.82
N VAL A 58 -11.75 7.10 -17.78
CA VAL A 58 -12.45 5.82 -17.69
C VAL A 58 -13.71 6.01 -16.86
N GLY A 59 -14.83 5.46 -17.32
CA GLY A 59 -16.10 5.62 -16.62
C GLY A 59 -17.25 4.92 -17.32
N ILE A 60 -18.46 5.12 -16.81
CA ILE A 60 -19.68 4.52 -17.37
C ILE A 60 -20.33 5.46 -18.37
N LEU A 61 -20.61 4.96 -19.58
CA LEU A 61 -21.33 5.69 -20.61
C LEU A 61 -22.84 5.59 -20.35
N ARG A 62 -23.48 6.71 -20.03
CA ARG A 62 -24.94 6.80 -19.85
C ARG A 62 -25.59 7.56 -21.01
N MET A 63 -26.83 7.17 -21.34
CA MET A 63 -27.61 7.82 -22.40
C MET A 63 -28.10 9.20 -21.97
N THR A 64 -28.05 10.16 -22.89
CA THR A 64 -28.69 11.48 -22.77
C THR A 64 -29.60 11.76 -23.97
N SER A 65 -30.38 12.85 -23.95
CA SER A 65 -31.27 13.24 -25.07
C SER A 65 -30.54 13.48 -26.41
N ASP A 66 -29.25 13.95 -26.29
CA ASP A 66 -28.49 14.44 -27.46
C ASP A 66 -27.25 13.61 -27.79
N GLY A 67 -27.03 12.51 -27.07
CA GLY A 67 -25.87 11.63 -27.25
C GLY A 67 -25.66 10.76 -26.02
N GLY A 68 -24.51 10.93 -25.36
CA GLY A 68 -24.17 10.25 -24.13
C GLY A 68 -23.42 11.15 -23.15
N VAL A 69 -23.24 10.68 -21.96
CA VAL A 69 -22.35 11.26 -20.95
C VAL A 69 -21.52 10.17 -20.33
N VAL A 70 -20.22 10.36 -20.24
CA VAL A 70 -19.35 9.48 -19.45
C VAL A 70 -19.29 10.03 -18.03
N ILE A 71 -19.69 9.20 -17.07
CA ILE A 71 -19.55 9.45 -15.64
C ILE A 71 -18.23 8.81 -15.22
N PRO A 72 -17.21 9.60 -14.85
CA PRO A 72 -15.92 9.06 -14.43
C PRO A 72 -16.07 8.14 -13.22
N ASP A 73 -15.27 7.09 -13.17
CA ASP A 73 -15.18 6.23 -12.00
C ASP A 73 -14.58 7.03 -10.83
N PRO A 74 -15.31 7.22 -9.72
CA PRO A 74 -14.87 8.07 -8.61
C PRO A 74 -13.77 7.45 -7.75
N SER A 75 -13.42 6.17 -7.94
CA SER A 75 -12.25 5.56 -7.33
C SER A 75 -10.95 6.23 -7.79
N PHE A 76 -10.99 6.94 -8.91
CA PHE A 76 -9.83 7.58 -9.53
C PHE A 76 -9.80 9.07 -9.19
N LYS A 77 -9.12 9.42 -8.11
CA LYS A 77 -9.11 10.76 -7.49
C LYS A 77 -8.54 11.90 -8.33
N ASP A 78 -7.78 11.58 -9.38
CA ASP A 78 -7.07 12.58 -10.19
C ASP A 78 -7.79 12.99 -11.49
N THR A 79 -9.00 12.48 -11.74
CA THR A 79 -9.79 12.93 -12.90
C THR A 79 -10.57 14.20 -12.57
N ASP A 80 -9.90 15.31 -12.69
CA ASP A 80 -10.47 16.65 -12.48
C ASP A 80 -11.49 17.07 -13.56
N TRP A 81 -11.85 16.16 -14.49
CA TRP A 81 -12.69 16.47 -15.65
C TRP A 81 -14.18 16.59 -15.36
N GLY A 82 -14.68 15.93 -14.29
CA GLY A 82 -16.13 15.78 -14.06
C GLY A 82 -16.81 14.93 -15.14
N MET A 83 -18.11 15.09 -15.30
CA MET A 83 -18.85 14.39 -16.37
C MET A 83 -18.42 14.90 -17.75
N VAL A 84 -18.28 13.95 -18.71
CA VAL A 84 -17.82 14.24 -20.09
C VAL A 84 -18.96 14.02 -21.05
N ASP A 85 -19.37 15.08 -21.76
CA ASP A 85 -20.43 15.02 -22.78
C ASP A 85 -19.91 14.36 -24.07
N ILE A 86 -20.68 13.43 -24.62
CA ILE A 86 -20.35 12.68 -25.82
C ILE A 86 -21.45 12.94 -26.90
N ASP A 87 -21.09 13.66 -27.92
CA ASP A 87 -21.99 13.88 -29.08
C ASP A 87 -22.25 12.56 -29.80
N LYS A 88 -23.42 12.43 -30.45
CA LYS A 88 -23.80 11.22 -31.21
C LYS A 88 -22.74 10.73 -32.17
N ASN A 89 -22.02 11.64 -32.83
CA ASN A 89 -20.95 11.31 -33.77
C ASN A 89 -19.67 10.80 -33.12
N HIS A 90 -19.50 10.99 -31.78
CA HIS A 90 -18.34 10.61 -30.98
C HIS A 90 -18.59 9.37 -30.10
N LEU A 91 -19.79 8.78 -30.20
CA LEU A 91 -20.10 7.49 -29.54
C LEU A 91 -19.37 6.32 -30.20
N ASN A 92 -19.03 6.44 -31.49
CA ASN A 92 -18.35 5.41 -32.28
C ASN A 92 -19.05 4.03 -32.23
N GLY A 93 -20.38 4.02 -32.01
CA GLY A 93 -21.18 2.79 -31.90
C GLY A 93 -21.09 2.08 -30.56
N ALA A 94 -20.50 2.72 -29.53
CA ALA A 94 -20.43 2.16 -28.20
C ALA A 94 -21.80 1.96 -27.58
N PRO A 95 -22.08 0.78 -26.98
CA PRO A 95 -23.34 0.54 -26.26
C PRO A 95 -23.37 1.42 -24.96
N PHE A 96 -24.58 1.85 -24.57
CA PHE A 96 -24.79 2.52 -23.30
C PHE A 96 -24.71 1.54 -22.13
N ASP A 97 -24.52 2.08 -20.92
CA ASP A 97 -24.42 1.36 -19.67
C ASP A 97 -23.18 0.44 -19.60
N MET A 98 -22.16 0.73 -20.39
CA MET A 98 -20.87 0.03 -20.42
C MET A 98 -19.75 0.90 -19.84
N LEU A 99 -18.74 0.23 -19.28
CA LEU A 99 -17.45 0.82 -18.96
C LEU A 99 -16.71 1.16 -20.24
N VAL A 100 -16.24 2.39 -20.35
CA VAL A 100 -15.59 2.92 -21.55
C VAL A 100 -14.35 3.74 -21.22
N VAL A 101 -13.45 3.83 -22.19
CA VAL A 101 -12.37 4.83 -22.19
C VAL A 101 -12.78 5.95 -23.12
N CYS A 102 -12.79 7.16 -22.60
CA CYS A 102 -13.11 8.39 -23.31
C CYS A 102 -11.88 9.29 -23.42
N GLU A 103 -11.58 9.79 -24.62
CA GLU A 103 -10.58 10.82 -24.83
C GLU A 103 -11.23 12.21 -24.79
N ILE A 104 -10.65 13.13 -24.02
CA ILE A 104 -11.12 14.51 -23.91
C ILE A 104 -10.68 15.31 -25.15
N LEU A 105 -11.63 15.91 -25.85
CA LEU A 105 -11.38 16.67 -27.07
C LEU A 105 -11.00 18.14 -26.81
N ASN A 106 -11.37 18.68 -25.65
CA ASN A 106 -11.17 20.09 -25.29
C ASN A 106 -10.58 20.25 -23.87
N PRO A 107 -9.37 19.74 -23.62
CA PRO A 107 -8.76 19.77 -22.28
C PRO A 107 -8.51 21.19 -21.75
N GLU A 108 -8.51 22.21 -22.64
CA GLU A 108 -8.26 23.59 -22.27
C GLU A 108 -9.49 24.30 -21.66
N GLU A 109 -10.71 23.78 -21.84
CA GLU A 109 -11.94 24.40 -21.33
C GLU A 109 -12.19 24.13 -19.82
N GLY A 110 -11.45 23.22 -19.19
CA GLY A 110 -11.52 22.93 -17.76
C GLY A 110 -12.78 22.19 -17.31
N LYS A 111 -12.93 21.99 -16.00
CA LYS A 111 -14.01 21.23 -15.36
C LYS A 111 -15.42 21.70 -15.75
N GLY A 112 -16.29 20.74 -16.06
CA GLY A 112 -17.74 20.98 -16.21
C GLY A 112 -18.22 21.34 -17.62
N LYS A 113 -17.33 21.35 -18.62
CA LYS A 113 -17.68 21.50 -20.05
C LYS A 113 -16.88 20.56 -20.94
N CYS A 114 -16.46 19.43 -20.41
CA CYS A 114 -15.62 18.50 -21.15
C CYS A 114 -16.44 17.79 -22.21
N ARG A 115 -15.91 17.77 -23.42
CA ARG A 115 -16.41 16.95 -24.53
C ARG A 115 -15.42 15.85 -24.83
N GLY A 116 -15.92 14.67 -25.16
CA GLY A 116 -15.07 13.54 -25.42
C GLY A 116 -15.51 12.69 -26.60
N THR A 117 -14.68 11.73 -26.93
CA THR A 117 -14.96 10.68 -27.91
C THR A 117 -14.65 9.33 -27.29
N ILE A 118 -15.50 8.33 -27.51
CA ILE A 118 -15.26 6.98 -27.01
C ILE A 118 -14.16 6.33 -27.85
N LYS A 119 -13.14 5.83 -27.18
CA LYS A 119 -11.99 5.15 -27.80
C LYS A 119 -12.06 3.63 -27.64
N GLU A 120 -12.60 3.16 -26.53
CA GLU A 120 -12.58 1.75 -26.17
C GLU A 120 -13.80 1.43 -25.33
N VAL A 121 -14.34 0.22 -25.49
CA VAL A 121 -15.39 -0.33 -24.61
C VAL A 121 -14.78 -1.47 -23.82
N LEU A 122 -14.75 -1.32 -22.50
CA LEU A 122 -14.12 -2.29 -21.59
C LEU A 122 -15.06 -3.45 -21.24
N GLY A 123 -16.37 -3.18 -21.19
CA GLY A 123 -17.40 -4.19 -20.94
C GLY A 123 -18.47 -3.75 -19.96
N ASP A 124 -19.22 -4.73 -19.48
CA ASP A 124 -20.30 -4.54 -18.50
C ASP A 124 -19.74 -4.20 -17.11
N PRO A 125 -20.25 -3.17 -16.40
CA PRO A 125 -19.82 -2.85 -15.03
C PRO A 125 -19.96 -4.01 -14.02
N GLY A 126 -20.88 -4.95 -14.28
CA GLY A 126 -21.04 -6.17 -13.48
C GLY A 126 -20.02 -7.28 -13.79
N ASN A 127 -19.13 -7.07 -14.76
CA ASN A 127 -18.12 -8.06 -15.14
C ASN A 127 -16.78 -7.73 -14.46
N ASN A 128 -16.23 -8.66 -13.68
CA ASN A 128 -14.97 -8.50 -12.96
C ASN A 128 -13.79 -8.17 -13.88
N ASP A 129 -13.68 -8.82 -15.04
CA ASP A 129 -12.60 -8.53 -15.98
C ASP A 129 -12.69 -7.11 -16.54
N ALA A 130 -13.91 -6.63 -16.86
CA ALA A 130 -14.13 -5.28 -17.35
C ALA A 130 -13.74 -4.23 -16.28
N ARG A 131 -14.08 -4.48 -15.00
CA ARG A 131 -13.70 -3.62 -13.89
C ARG A 131 -12.18 -3.62 -13.65
N MET A 132 -11.52 -4.76 -13.75
CA MET A 132 -10.06 -4.82 -13.69
C MET A 132 -9.40 -4.11 -14.89
N LEU A 133 -10.00 -4.16 -16.08
CA LEU A 133 -9.54 -3.38 -17.23
C LEU A 133 -9.64 -1.87 -16.99
N THR A 134 -10.61 -1.39 -16.20
CA THR A 134 -10.66 0.05 -15.83
C THR A 134 -9.42 0.46 -15.04
N VAL A 135 -8.97 -0.37 -14.08
CA VAL A 135 -7.73 -0.12 -13.33
C VAL A 135 -6.54 -0.04 -14.29
N LEU A 136 -6.40 -1.03 -15.19
CA LEU A 136 -5.27 -1.04 -16.13
C LEU A 136 -5.23 0.21 -17.00
N ARG A 137 -6.40 0.66 -17.51
CA ARG A 137 -6.48 1.85 -18.37
C ARG A 137 -6.26 3.14 -17.60
N GLN A 138 -6.85 3.25 -16.42
CA GLN A 138 -6.73 4.44 -15.58
C GLN A 138 -5.28 4.70 -15.17
N PHE A 139 -4.56 3.65 -14.82
CA PHE A 139 -3.18 3.74 -14.38
C PHE A 139 -2.15 3.53 -15.51
N GLY A 140 -2.61 3.41 -16.77
CA GLY A 140 -1.74 3.25 -17.93
C GLY A 140 -0.90 1.97 -17.91
N LEU A 141 -1.40 0.90 -17.30
CA LEU A 141 -0.67 -0.36 -17.14
C LEU A 141 -0.82 -1.25 -18.37
N ALA A 142 0.30 -1.53 -19.02
CA ALA A 142 0.39 -2.41 -20.18
C ALA A 142 0.51 -3.87 -19.74
N GLN A 143 -0.49 -4.71 -20.09
CA GLN A 143 -0.42 -6.16 -19.85
C GLN A 143 0.63 -6.85 -20.73
N ASN A 144 0.71 -6.45 -21.99
CA ASN A 144 1.59 -7.05 -22.98
C ASN A 144 2.88 -6.23 -23.12
N PHE A 145 3.93 -6.87 -23.57
CA PHE A 145 5.17 -6.20 -23.97
C PHE A 145 5.13 -5.89 -25.47
N PRO A 146 5.80 -4.81 -25.93
CA PRO A 146 5.98 -4.52 -27.35
C PRO A 146 6.69 -5.66 -28.08
N ASP A 147 6.38 -5.82 -29.36
CA ASP A 147 6.97 -6.88 -30.21
C ASP A 147 8.51 -6.78 -30.28
N GLU A 148 9.05 -5.57 -30.26
CA GLU A 148 10.50 -5.32 -30.26
C GLU A 148 11.15 -5.88 -29.00
N VAL A 149 10.51 -5.71 -27.83
CA VAL A 149 10.97 -6.29 -26.56
C VAL A 149 10.89 -7.82 -26.58
N LEU A 150 9.79 -8.37 -27.09
CA LEU A 150 9.64 -9.82 -27.20
C LEU A 150 10.67 -10.43 -28.16
N ALA A 151 10.95 -9.76 -29.27
CA ALA A 151 11.97 -10.19 -30.22
C ALA A 151 13.39 -10.18 -29.64
N GLU A 152 13.70 -9.25 -28.72
CA GLU A 152 14.98 -9.21 -28.01
C GLU A 152 15.12 -10.36 -26.99
N VAL A 153 14.02 -10.75 -26.34
CA VAL A 153 14.02 -11.79 -25.31
C VAL A 153 13.87 -13.20 -25.89
N GLU A 154 13.24 -13.35 -27.06
CA GLU A 154 12.98 -14.67 -27.66
C GLU A 154 14.22 -15.55 -27.85
N PRO A 155 15.40 -15.06 -28.31
CA PRO A 155 16.58 -15.88 -28.45
C PRO A 155 17.26 -16.27 -27.14
N LEU A 156 16.92 -15.63 -26.00
CA LEU A 156 17.53 -15.93 -24.72
C LEU A 156 17.08 -17.33 -24.21
N PRO A 157 17.97 -18.14 -23.62
CA PRO A 157 17.59 -19.42 -23.03
C PRO A 157 16.74 -19.20 -21.75
N VAL A 158 16.05 -20.24 -21.29
CA VAL A 158 15.35 -20.22 -19.99
C VAL A 158 16.35 -20.40 -18.83
N ASP A 159 17.34 -21.26 -19.04
CA ASP A 159 18.46 -21.48 -18.12
C ASP A 159 19.78 -21.16 -18.84
N PRO A 160 20.78 -20.59 -18.14
CA PRO A 160 22.07 -20.29 -18.74
C PRO A 160 22.76 -21.57 -19.29
N ASP A 161 23.38 -21.46 -20.48
CA ASP A 161 24.23 -22.52 -21.00
C ASP A 161 25.42 -22.71 -20.02
N PRO A 162 25.69 -23.95 -19.54
CA PRO A 162 26.84 -24.24 -18.67
C PRO A 162 28.16 -23.73 -19.20
N ALA A 163 28.37 -23.79 -20.54
CA ALA A 163 29.56 -23.27 -21.16
C ALA A 163 29.73 -21.75 -21.03
N LEU A 164 28.61 -21.00 -21.10
CA LEU A 164 28.60 -19.56 -20.85
C LEU A 164 28.85 -19.24 -19.39
N VAL A 165 28.26 -20.03 -18.45
CA VAL A 165 28.51 -19.88 -17.03
C VAL A 165 30.00 -20.08 -16.71
N ASP A 166 30.62 -21.13 -17.22
CA ASP A 166 32.06 -21.39 -17.03
C ASP A 166 32.94 -20.31 -17.69
N GLU A 167 32.47 -19.68 -18.78
CA GLU A 167 33.15 -18.52 -19.36
C GLU A 167 33.06 -17.29 -18.45
N GLU A 168 31.90 -17.03 -17.84
CA GLU A 168 31.71 -15.92 -16.89
C GLU A 168 32.61 -16.10 -15.64
N ILE A 169 32.76 -17.33 -15.13
CA ILE A 169 33.70 -17.62 -14.04
C ILE A 169 35.15 -17.33 -14.51
N ARG A 170 35.53 -17.74 -15.73
CA ARG A 170 36.86 -17.44 -16.29
C ARG A 170 37.10 -15.93 -16.48
N LYS A 171 36.04 -15.14 -16.70
CA LYS A 171 36.11 -13.68 -16.79
C LYS A 171 36.24 -12.99 -15.41
N GLY A 172 36.10 -13.72 -14.30
CA GLY A 172 36.35 -13.21 -12.96
C GLY A 172 35.16 -13.27 -12.00
N ARG A 173 33.99 -13.81 -12.40
CA ARG A 173 32.91 -14.07 -11.43
C ARG A 173 33.35 -15.09 -10.40
N CYS A 174 32.97 -14.83 -9.15
CA CYS A 174 33.24 -15.76 -8.05
C CYS A 174 32.36 -17.00 -8.18
N ASP A 175 32.91 -18.20 -8.20
CA ASP A 175 32.15 -19.44 -8.19
C ASP A 175 31.73 -19.78 -6.76
N LEU A 176 30.44 -19.68 -6.46
CA LEU A 176 29.82 -19.97 -5.16
C LEU A 176 28.81 -21.14 -5.27
N ARG A 177 28.88 -21.96 -6.31
CA ARG A 177 27.93 -23.07 -6.53
C ARG A 177 27.95 -24.15 -5.45
N ASP A 178 29.06 -24.27 -4.72
CA ASP A 178 29.23 -25.24 -3.63
C ASP A 178 28.84 -24.65 -2.26
N LEU A 179 28.51 -23.35 -2.18
CA LEU A 179 28.04 -22.71 -0.95
C LEU A 179 26.55 -23.02 -0.73
N LEU A 180 26.21 -23.55 0.45
CA LEU A 180 24.82 -23.83 0.81
C LEU A 180 23.96 -22.56 0.70
N THR A 181 23.05 -22.56 -0.25
CA THR A 181 22.25 -21.38 -0.62
C THR A 181 20.78 -21.73 -0.73
N ILE A 182 19.91 -20.93 -0.16
CA ILE A 182 18.44 -21.12 -0.25
C ILE A 182 17.75 -19.80 -0.62
N THR A 183 16.57 -19.90 -1.24
CA THR A 183 15.62 -18.78 -1.35
C THR A 183 14.47 -18.99 -0.38
N ILE A 184 13.87 -17.91 0.15
CA ILE A 184 12.71 -17.95 1.06
C ILE A 184 11.72 -16.87 0.63
N ASP A 185 10.58 -17.31 0.06
CA ASP A 185 9.61 -16.44 -0.59
C ASP A 185 8.17 -16.82 -0.23
N GLY A 186 7.20 -16.11 -0.77
CA GLY A 186 5.81 -16.53 -0.79
C GLY A 186 5.61 -17.80 -1.61
N GLU A 187 4.58 -18.58 -1.30
CA GLU A 187 4.31 -19.86 -2.00
C GLU A 187 4.08 -19.66 -3.50
N ASP A 188 3.43 -18.54 -3.87
CA ASP A 188 3.05 -18.21 -5.25
C ASP A 188 4.12 -17.42 -6.01
N ALA A 189 5.24 -17.02 -5.36
CA ALA A 189 6.30 -16.25 -5.98
C ALA A 189 6.98 -17.03 -7.11
N LYS A 190 7.27 -16.37 -8.24
CA LYS A 190 7.95 -16.94 -9.40
C LYS A 190 9.23 -16.19 -9.74
N ASP A 191 9.33 -14.96 -9.34
CA ASP A 191 10.40 -13.99 -9.55
C ASP A 191 11.29 -13.92 -8.29
N LEU A 192 12.14 -14.96 -8.13
CA LEU A 192 13.02 -15.09 -6.95
C LEU A 192 14.23 -14.16 -7.14
N ASP A 193 14.14 -12.96 -6.57
CA ASP A 193 15.16 -11.92 -6.67
C ASP A 193 16.39 -12.22 -5.82
N ASP A 194 16.23 -12.86 -4.64
CA ASP A 194 17.26 -13.01 -3.62
C ASP A 194 17.41 -14.44 -3.13
N ALA A 195 18.65 -14.80 -2.82
CA ALA A 195 19.04 -16.03 -2.16
C ALA A 195 20.04 -15.74 -1.05
N ILE A 196 20.07 -16.57 -0.02
CA ILE A 196 20.83 -16.34 1.19
C ILE A 196 21.77 -17.51 1.47
N SER A 197 23.00 -17.16 1.90
CA SER A 197 23.94 -18.08 2.56
C SER A 197 24.45 -17.44 3.84
N ILE A 198 24.75 -18.25 4.87
CA ILE A 198 25.24 -17.77 6.14
C ILE A 198 26.25 -18.75 6.73
N GLU A 199 27.29 -18.22 7.37
CA GLU A 199 28.29 -18.97 8.13
C GLU A 199 28.49 -18.33 9.51
N GLU A 200 28.42 -19.11 10.58
CA GLU A 200 28.87 -18.70 11.90
C GLU A 200 30.41 -18.81 11.96
N LEU A 201 31.10 -17.71 12.24
CA LEU A 201 32.54 -17.65 12.34
C LEU A 201 33.05 -18.15 13.69
N SER A 202 34.33 -18.54 13.77
CA SER A 202 34.95 -19.05 15.01
C SER A 202 34.91 -18.07 16.19
N ASN A 203 34.78 -16.77 15.92
CA ASN A 203 34.61 -15.72 16.94
C ASN A 203 33.16 -15.50 17.36
N GLY A 204 32.22 -16.29 16.84
CA GLY A 204 30.80 -16.19 17.09
C GLY A 204 30.06 -15.12 16.27
N ASN A 205 30.75 -14.34 15.43
CA ASN A 205 30.13 -13.43 14.46
C ASN A 205 29.61 -14.20 13.25
N PHE A 206 28.93 -13.50 12.36
CA PHE A 206 28.37 -14.10 11.15
C PHE A 206 28.97 -13.53 9.89
N ARG A 207 29.13 -14.40 8.89
CA ARG A 207 29.33 -14.01 7.50
C ARG A 207 28.01 -14.25 6.78
N LEU A 208 27.38 -13.16 6.35
CA LEU A 208 26.12 -13.16 5.62
C LEU A 208 26.38 -12.90 4.15
N TYR A 209 25.85 -13.74 3.29
CA TYR A 209 25.84 -13.54 1.85
C TYR A 209 24.40 -13.28 1.40
N VAL A 210 24.19 -12.16 0.73
CA VAL A 210 22.94 -11.81 0.08
C VAL A 210 23.22 -11.83 -1.42
N HIS A 211 22.69 -12.84 -2.10
CA HIS A 211 22.86 -13.05 -3.54
C HIS A 211 21.62 -12.51 -4.24
N ILE A 212 21.81 -11.57 -5.15
CA ILE A 212 20.72 -10.94 -5.91
C ILE A 212 20.85 -11.31 -7.37
N ALA A 213 19.75 -11.65 -8.02
CA ALA A 213 19.69 -11.95 -9.44
C ALA A 213 20.40 -10.88 -10.29
N ASP A 214 21.35 -11.27 -11.11
CA ASP A 214 22.08 -10.33 -11.96
C ASP A 214 21.30 -9.99 -13.24
N VAL A 215 20.20 -9.29 -13.06
CA VAL A 215 19.30 -8.85 -14.15
C VAL A 215 20.04 -7.95 -15.14
N SER A 216 20.99 -7.15 -14.65
CA SER A 216 21.77 -6.22 -15.47
C SER A 216 22.71 -6.90 -16.49
N ASN A 217 22.91 -8.21 -16.36
CA ASN A 217 23.64 -9.00 -17.36
C ASN A 217 22.80 -9.21 -18.63
N TYR A 218 21.50 -9.24 -18.50
CA TYR A 218 20.55 -9.53 -19.58
C TYR A 218 19.85 -8.28 -20.08
N VAL A 219 19.47 -7.36 -19.19
CA VAL A 219 18.81 -6.09 -19.51
C VAL A 219 19.89 -5.01 -19.65
N ARG A 220 20.36 -4.82 -20.88
CA ARG A 220 21.46 -3.88 -21.18
C ARG A 220 20.93 -2.49 -21.44
N GLU A 221 21.70 -1.46 -21.04
CA GLU A 221 21.38 -0.06 -21.28
C GLU A 221 21.09 0.20 -22.77
N ASP A 222 20.16 1.10 -23.05
CA ASP A 222 19.79 1.59 -24.39
C ASP A 222 19.22 0.51 -25.34
N THR A 223 18.68 -0.60 -24.82
CA THR A 223 17.94 -1.59 -25.60
C THR A 223 16.41 -1.40 -25.46
N ALA A 224 15.62 -1.98 -26.37
CA ALA A 224 14.15 -1.90 -26.27
C ALA A 224 13.62 -2.49 -24.96
N LEU A 225 14.27 -3.55 -24.47
CA LEU A 225 13.98 -4.17 -23.19
C LEU A 225 14.24 -3.21 -22.01
N ASP A 226 15.36 -2.48 -22.04
CA ASP A 226 15.69 -1.49 -21.01
C ASP A 226 14.73 -0.29 -21.02
N GLU A 227 14.41 0.23 -22.20
CA GLU A 227 13.47 1.33 -22.35
C GLU A 227 12.07 0.98 -21.80
N GLU A 228 11.59 -0.23 -22.06
CA GLU A 228 10.31 -0.70 -21.52
C GLU A 228 10.39 -0.95 -20.00
N ALA A 229 11.52 -1.52 -19.51
CA ALA A 229 11.76 -1.69 -18.07
C ALA A 229 11.80 -0.33 -17.35
N PHE A 230 12.47 0.68 -17.91
CA PHE A 230 12.48 2.04 -17.40
C PHE A 230 11.10 2.67 -17.40
N LYS A 231 10.32 2.50 -18.47
CA LYS A 231 8.96 3.05 -18.60
C LYS A 231 8.03 2.44 -17.54
N ARG A 232 8.07 1.12 -17.32
CA ARG A 232 7.30 0.43 -16.27
C ARG A 232 7.84 0.76 -14.89
N ALA A 233 9.15 0.85 -14.74
CA ALA A 233 9.91 1.13 -13.53
C ALA A 233 9.67 0.20 -12.34
N THR A 234 8.53 -0.45 -12.25
CA THR A 234 8.20 -1.44 -11.22
C THR A 234 7.17 -2.45 -11.72
N SER A 235 7.20 -3.68 -11.19
CA SER A 235 6.08 -4.62 -11.32
C SER A 235 4.91 -4.14 -10.47
N VAL A 236 3.67 -4.42 -10.92
CA VAL A 236 2.43 -4.05 -10.22
C VAL A 236 1.66 -5.32 -9.87
N TYR A 237 1.32 -5.48 -8.57
CA TYR A 237 0.69 -6.68 -8.02
C TYR A 237 -0.79 -6.42 -7.76
N LEU A 238 -1.62 -6.55 -8.81
CA LEU A 238 -3.06 -6.40 -8.67
C LEU A 238 -3.66 -7.60 -7.93
N ALA A 239 -4.87 -7.45 -7.42
CA ALA A 239 -5.53 -8.48 -6.62
C ALA A 239 -5.72 -9.83 -7.36
N ASP A 240 -5.76 -9.83 -8.69
CA ASP A 240 -6.01 -11.03 -9.53
C ASP A 240 -4.87 -11.37 -10.49
N ARG A 241 -3.91 -10.45 -10.70
CA ARG A 241 -2.82 -10.64 -11.67
C ARG A 241 -1.62 -9.77 -11.37
N VAL A 242 -0.46 -10.15 -11.93
CA VAL A 242 0.76 -9.35 -11.88
C VAL A 242 1.02 -8.72 -13.24
N ILE A 243 1.33 -7.43 -13.26
CA ILE A 243 1.85 -6.73 -14.44
C ILE A 243 3.36 -6.58 -14.24
N PRO A 244 4.18 -7.46 -14.83
CA PRO A 244 5.61 -7.51 -14.53
C PRO A 244 6.39 -6.39 -15.22
N MET A 245 7.48 -5.95 -14.58
CA MET A 245 8.44 -5.00 -15.17
C MET A 245 9.17 -5.63 -16.36
N LEU A 246 9.53 -6.90 -16.29
CA LEU A 246 10.26 -7.65 -17.29
C LEU A 246 9.42 -8.80 -17.85
N PRO A 247 9.61 -9.21 -19.12
CA PRO A 247 8.94 -10.38 -19.68
C PRO A 247 9.11 -11.64 -18.81
N PRO A 248 8.05 -12.49 -18.66
CA PRO A 248 8.10 -13.67 -17.79
C PRO A 248 9.24 -14.66 -18.07
N LYS A 249 9.74 -14.72 -19.29
CA LYS A 249 10.91 -15.53 -19.65
C LYS A 249 12.18 -15.09 -18.90
N LEU A 250 12.28 -13.79 -18.57
CA LEU A 250 13.34 -13.25 -17.73
C LEU A 250 12.96 -13.31 -16.26
N SER A 251 11.82 -12.72 -15.88
CA SER A 251 11.44 -12.54 -14.47
C SER A 251 11.20 -13.86 -13.74
N ASN A 252 10.60 -14.86 -14.39
CA ASN A 252 10.29 -16.15 -13.77
C ASN A 252 11.29 -17.27 -14.19
N GLY A 253 12.07 -17.03 -15.25
CA GLY A 253 13.02 -17.97 -15.85
C GLY A 253 14.46 -17.58 -15.59
N LEU A 254 15.10 -16.97 -16.60
CA LEU A 254 16.54 -16.76 -16.67
C LEU A 254 17.14 -15.95 -15.50
N CYS A 255 16.42 -14.93 -15.01
CA CYS A 255 16.86 -14.12 -13.88
C CYS A 255 16.50 -14.74 -12.53
N SER A 256 15.33 -15.41 -12.43
CA SER A 256 14.85 -15.98 -11.15
C SER A 256 15.84 -17.01 -10.60
N LEU A 257 16.19 -16.89 -9.31
CA LEU A 257 17.14 -17.76 -8.62
C LEU A 257 16.54 -19.13 -8.29
N ASN A 258 16.02 -19.79 -9.34
CA ASN A 258 15.40 -21.11 -9.24
C ASN A 258 16.35 -22.17 -8.66
N PRO A 259 15.88 -23.11 -7.85
CA PRO A 259 16.71 -24.10 -7.18
C PRO A 259 17.34 -25.10 -8.17
N LYS A 260 18.57 -25.56 -7.84
CA LYS A 260 19.33 -26.60 -8.57
C LYS A 260 19.79 -26.19 -9.98
N VAL A 261 19.74 -24.89 -10.30
CA VAL A 261 20.20 -24.34 -11.60
C VAL A 261 21.24 -23.27 -11.34
N ASP A 262 22.28 -23.21 -12.21
CA ASP A 262 23.28 -22.17 -12.13
C ASP A 262 22.65 -20.82 -12.47
N ARG A 263 22.95 -19.79 -11.68
CA ARG A 263 22.46 -18.43 -11.89
C ARG A 263 23.57 -17.41 -11.70
N LEU A 264 23.57 -16.40 -12.56
CA LEU A 264 24.42 -15.24 -12.38
C LEU A 264 23.82 -14.35 -11.30
N ALA A 265 24.64 -13.97 -10.34
CA ALA A 265 24.21 -13.15 -9.21
C ALA A 265 25.20 -12.00 -8.95
N MET A 266 24.69 -10.96 -8.29
CA MET A 266 25.44 -9.92 -7.61
C MET A 266 25.43 -10.24 -6.12
N THR A 267 26.56 -10.55 -5.54
CA THR A 267 26.68 -10.96 -4.14
C THR A 267 27.15 -9.81 -3.27
N CYS A 268 26.40 -9.53 -2.20
CA CYS A 268 26.79 -8.67 -1.10
C CYS A 268 27.20 -9.57 0.09
N GLU A 269 28.50 -9.71 0.34
CA GLU A 269 29.07 -10.46 1.47
C GLU A 269 29.37 -9.48 2.62
N MET A 270 28.88 -9.76 3.80
CA MET A 270 28.97 -8.89 4.97
C MET A 270 29.41 -9.66 6.20
N LEU A 271 30.30 -9.06 6.99
CA LEU A 271 30.68 -9.55 8.31
C LEU A 271 29.89 -8.78 9.37
N VAL A 272 29.06 -9.51 10.12
CA VAL A 272 28.12 -8.93 11.10
C VAL A 272 28.43 -9.48 12.49
N ASP A 273 28.53 -8.58 13.48
CA ASP A 273 28.74 -8.94 14.88
C ASP A 273 27.44 -9.36 15.60
N ARG A 274 27.56 -9.81 16.84
CA ARG A 274 26.41 -10.21 17.68
C ARG A 274 25.53 -9.03 18.13
N GLU A 275 26.02 -7.82 18.00
CA GLU A 275 25.29 -6.57 18.22
C GLU A 275 24.47 -6.14 17.00
N GLY A 276 24.65 -6.82 15.85
CA GLY A 276 23.98 -6.54 14.58
C GLY A 276 24.67 -5.47 13.73
N SER A 277 25.92 -5.12 14.05
CA SER A 277 26.70 -4.13 13.30
C SER A 277 27.50 -4.79 12.19
N THR A 278 27.36 -4.30 10.96
CA THR A 278 28.21 -4.68 9.81
C THR A 278 29.53 -3.92 9.89
N TYR A 279 30.65 -4.64 10.10
CA TYR A 279 31.98 -4.06 10.28
C TYR A 279 32.89 -4.20 9.07
N ASP A 280 32.62 -5.15 8.16
CA ASP A 280 33.34 -5.34 6.91
C ASP A 280 32.44 -5.99 5.86
N GLY A 281 32.81 -5.92 4.59
CA GLY A 281 32.10 -6.59 3.51
C GLY A 281 32.58 -6.19 2.14
N LYS A 282 32.06 -6.89 1.14
CA LYS A 282 32.38 -6.67 -0.28
C LYS A 282 31.20 -6.97 -1.17
N ILE A 283 31.19 -6.35 -2.35
CA ILE A 283 30.17 -6.57 -3.38
C ILE A 283 30.90 -7.04 -4.64
N TYR A 284 30.42 -8.13 -5.23
CA TYR A 284 31.05 -8.73 -6.40
C TYR A 284 30.07 -9.56 -7.23
N GLU A 285 30.43 -9.79 -8.47
CA GLU A 285 29.70 -10.68 -9.37
C GLU A 285 30.03 -12.14 -9.05
N SER A 286 29.02 -12.99 -9.06
CA SER A 286 29.15 -14.41 -8.71
C SER A 286 28.31 -15.31 -9.58
N VAL A 287 28.56 -16.61 -9.48
CA VAL A 287 27.70 -17.68 -9.94
C VAL A 287 27.26 -18.48 -8.72
N ILE A 288 25.98 -18.69 -8.56
CA ILE A 288 25.39 -19.48 -7.47
C ILE A 288 24.54 -20.62 -8.02
N ARG A 289 24.28 -21.60 -7.16
CA ARG A 289 23.26 -22.64 -7.38
C ARG A 289 22.46 -22.81 -6.10
N SER A 290 21.24 -22.30 -6.09
CA SER A 290 20.36 -22.46 -4.92
C SER A 290 20.07 -23.94 -4.65
N ASP A 291 20.23 -24.38 -3.41
CA ASP A 291 19.99 -25.76 -3.01
C ASP A 291 18.52 -26.08 -2.87
N ARG A 292 17.75 -25.11 -2.38
CA ARG A 292 16.33 -25.28 -2.17
C ARG A 292 15.58 -23.95 -2.19
N ARG A 293 14.39 -23.98 -2.79
CA ARG A 293 13.38 -22.93 -2.58
C ARG A 293 12.55 -23.32 -1.36
N MET A 294 12.38 -22.39 -0.44
CA MET A 294 11.54 -22.52 0.75
C MET A 294 10.45 -21.44 0.76
N SER A 295 9.35 -21.73 1.44
CA SER A 295 8.32 -20.72 1.71
C SER A 295 8.45 -20.16 3.14
N TYR A 296 7.92 -18.94 3.37
CA TYR A 296 7.84 -18.38 4.72
C TYR A 296 7.11 -19.29 5.69
N ASN A 297 6.01 -19.93 5.26
CA ASN A 297 5.24 -20.87 6.08
C ASN A 297 6.06 -22.11 6.43
N GLU A 298 6.82 -22.66 5.48
CA GLU A 298 7.68 -23.83 5.69
C GLU A 298 8.80 -23.50 6.70
N VAL A 299 9.48 -22.36 6.55
CA VAL A 299 10.52 -21.91 7.50
C VAL A 299 9.92 -21.68 8.89
N TYR A 300 8.77 -21.00 8.97
CA TYR A 300 8.06 -20.78 10.22
C TYR A 300 7.76 -22.12 10.93
N ARG A 301 7.18 -23.09 10.21
CA ARG A 301 6.87 -24.42 10.74
C ARG A 301 8.12 -25.13 11.25
N ILE A 302 9.18 -25.20 10.44
CA ILE A 302 10.42 -25.91 10.81
C ILE A 302 11.02 -25.35 12.10
N LEU A 303 11.01 -24.04 12.28
CA LEU A 303 11.62 -23.40 13.44
C LEU A 303 10.72 -23.40 14.68
N THR A 304 9.39 -23.54 14.53
CA THR A 304 8.44 -23.55 15.66
C THR A 304 7.96 -24.95 16.04
N GLU A 305 7.78 -25.81 15.06
CA GLU A 305 7.22 -27.17 15.19
C GLU A 305 8.11 -28.20 14.49
N PRO A 306 9.38 -28.37 14.92
CA PRO A 306 10.31 -29.29 14.28
C PRO A 306 9.83 -30.73 14.39
N ARG A 307 9.94 -31.48 13.28
CA ARG A 307 9.59 -32.90 13.18
C ARG A 307 10.85 -33.73 12.99
N ASP A 308 10.85 -35.00 13.40
CA ASP A 308 12.00 -35.87 13.19
C ASP A 308 12.31 -36.10 11.71
N SER A 309 11.28 -36.13 10.85
CA SER A 309 11.43 -36.19 9.38
C SER A 309 12.16 -35.00 8.79
N ASP A 310 12.10 -33.84 9.43
CA ASP A 310 12.74 -32.61 8.91
C ASP A 310 14.27 -32.79 8.82
N LYS A 311 14.88 -33.60 9.70
CA LYS A 311 16.32 -33.86 9.68
C LYS A 311 16.76 -34.63 8.44
N GLU A 312 15.92 -35.53 7.94
CA GLU A 312 16.19 -36.27 6.71
C GLU A 312 15.92 -35.39 5.48
N GLU A 313 14.87 -34.59 5.51
CA GLU A 313 14.43 -33.79 4.37
C GLU A 313 15.27 -32.54 4.16
N TYR A 314 15.62 -31.80 5.22
CA TYR A 314 16.28 -30.49 5.13
C TYR A 314 17.76 -30.52 5.52
N GLY A 315 18.23 -31.54 6.25
CA GLY A 315 19.64 -31.74 6.56
C GLY A 315 20.32 -30.49 7.14
N PRO A 316 21.39 -29.98 6.49
CA PRO A 316 22.15 -28.83 6.97
C PRO A 316 21.35 -27.51 6.94
N ILE A 317 20.27 -27.44 6.17
CA ILE A 317 19.43 -26.24 6.06
C ILE A 317 18.81 -25.89 7.40
N ILE A 318 18.45 -26.88 8.25
CA ILE A 318 17.87 -26.62 9.57
C ILE A 318 18.80 -25.78 10.44
N ARG A 319 20.11 -26.14 10.46
CA ARG A 319 21.08 -25.35 11.21
C ARG A 319 21.20 -23.94 10.64
N MET A 320 21.29 -23.85 9.33
CA MET A 320 21.33 -22.58 8.62
C MET A 320 20.14 -21.67 8.97
N LEU A 321 18.91 -22.21 8.99
CA LEU A 321 17.71 -21.46 9.40
C LEU A 321 17.80 -20.97 10.87
N GLY A 322 18.38 -21.78 11.76
CA GLY A 322 18.65 -21.39 13.14
C GLY A 322 19.62 -20.20 13.22
N ASP A 323 20.72 -20.28 12.50
CA ASP A 323 21.73 -19.21 12.42
C ASP A 323 21.14 -17.92 11.80
N MET A 324 20.33 -18.06 10.73
CA MET A 324 19.61 -16.95 10.11
C MET A 324 18.69 -16.25 11.09
N LYS A 325 17.92 -17.01 11.88
CA LYS A 325 17.03 -16.45 12.92
C LYS A 325 17.83 -15.68 13.97
N VAL A 326 18.92 -16.25 14.47
CA VAL A 326 19.77 -15.59 15.48
C VAL A 326 20.32 -14.27 14.94
N LEU A 327 20.85 -14.26 13.70
CA LEU A 327 21.36 -13.04 13.07
C LEU A 327 20.27 -12.01 12.82
N ALA A 328 19.11 -12.43 12.33
CA ALA A 328 17.97 -11.53 12.10
C ALA A 328 17.51 -10.85 13.40
N ASP A 329 17.48 -11.59 14.52
CA ASP A 329 17.17 -11.04 15.84
C ASP A 329 18.25 -10.02 16.32
N CYS A 330 19.54 -10.23 15.99
CA CYS A 330 20.60 -9.27 16.27
C CYS A 330 20.40 -7.97 15.45
N LEU A 331 20.13 -8.10 14.16
CA LEU A 331 19.87 -6.96 13.27
C LEU A 331 18.62 -6.19 13.68
N LYS A 332 17.53 -6.89 14.04
CA LYS A 332 16.29 -6.27 14.54
C LYS A 332 16.56 -5.46 15.80
N ARG A 333 17.20 -6.05 16.82
CA ARG A 333 17.56 -5.34 18.06
C ARG A 333 18.45 -4.12 17.80
N MET A 334 19.37 -4.20 16.83
CA MET A 334 20.22 -3.05 16.46
C MET A 334 19.38 -1.92 15.89
N ARG A 335 18.45 -2.22 14.97
CA ARG A 335 17.53 -1.23 14.40
C ARG A 335 16.61 -0.61 15.45
N GLU A 336 16.05 -1.41 16.36
CA GLU A 336 15.23 -0.94 17.48
C GLU A 336 16.03 0.04 18.40
N ARG A 337 17.26 -0.32 18.77
CA ARG A 337 18.15 0.59 19.56
C ARG A 337 18.43 1.91 18.84
N ARG A 338 18.47 1.90 17.52
CA ARG A 338 18.65 3.06 16.66
C ARG A 338 17.37 3.90 16.55
N GLY A 339 16.22 3.35 16.94
CA GLY A 339 14.90 3.98 16.87
C GLY A 339 14.17 3.76 15.54
N ALA A 340 14.47 2.68 14.81
CA ALA A 340 13.69 2.33 13.63
C ALA A 340 12.21 2.16 14.01
N LEU A 341 11.32 2.75 13.19
CA LEU A 341 9.89 2.66 13.39
C LEU A 341 9.41 1.30 12.87
N ALA A 342 8.91 0.46 13.76
CA ALA A 342 8.35 -0.84 13.42
C ALA A 342 6.83 -0.76 13.54
N PHE A 343 6.16 -0.38 12.45
CA PHE A 343 4.71 -0.39 12.39
C PHE A 343 4.25 -1.64 11.63
N GLU A 344 3.48 -2.48 12.28
CA GLU A 344 2.88 -3.67 11.67
C GLU A 344 1.41 -3.35 11.33
N PHE A 345 1.16 -2.93 10.09
CA PHE A 345 -0.20 -2.83 9.58
C PHE A 345 -0.43 -4.02 8.64
N PRO A 346 -1.41 -4.89 8.95
CA PRO A 346 -1.70 -6.01 8.10
C PRO A 346 -2.26 -5.53 6.75
N GLU A 347 -1.62 -5.93 5.66
CA GLU A 347 -2.15 -5.75 4.32
C GLU A 347 -3.35 -6.68 4.09
N THR A 348 -4.30 -6.24 3.29
CA THR A 348 -5.46 -7.06 2.94
C THR A 348 -5.08 -8.07 1.86
N LYS A 349 -5.21 -9.36 2.16
CA LYS A 349 -5.06 -10.45 1.19
C LYS A 349 -6.43 -10.89 0.68
N VAL A 350 -6.61 -10.80 -0.63
CA VAL A 350 -7.78 -11.34 -1.33
C VAL A 350 -7.45 -12.75 -1.80
N ILE A 351 -8.30 -13.71 -1.46
CA ILE A 351 -8.17 -15.10 -1.89
C ILE A 351 -9.22 -15.35 -2.97
N LEU A 352 -8.78 -15.75 -4.16
CA LEU A 352 -9.63 -15.98 -5.30
C LEU A 352 -9.94 -17.47 -5.51
N ASN A 353 -11.08 -17.77 -6.11
CA ASN A 353 -11.41 -19.04 -6.72
C ASN A 353 -10.79 -19.11 -8.13
N ASP A 354 -10.81 -20.30 -8.75
CA ASP A 354 -10.27 -20.54 -10.08
C ASP A 354 -10.99 -19.72 -11.18
N ASP A 355 -12.23 -19.30 -10.94
CA ASP A 355 -13.03 -18.45 -11.84
C ASP A 355 -12.79 -16.93 -11.64
N GLY A 356 -11.85 -16.55 -10.74
CA GLY A 356 -11.52 -15.17 -10.42
C GLY A 356 -12.50 -14.47 -9.45
N SER A 357 -13.53 -15.18 -8.98
CA SER A 357 -14.42 -14.69 -7.91
C SER A 357 -13.69 -14.71 -6.56
N VAL A 358 -14.11 -13.85 -5.63
CA VAL A 358 -13.47 -13.76 -4.32
C VAL A 358 -14.01 -14.87 -3.42
N ARG A 359 -13.09 -15.71 -2.92
CA ARG A 359 -13.40 -16.76 -1.93
C ARG A 359 -13.39 -16.22 -0.51
N ASP A 360 -12.38 -15.42 -0.18
CA ASP A 360 -12.19 -14.88 1.17
C ASP A 360 -11.32 -13.61 1.16
N VAL A 361 -11.45 -12.80 2.20
CA VAL A 361 -10.64 -11.61 2.44
C VAL A 361 -10.14 -11.66 3.87
N MET A 362 -8.81 -11.61 4.05
CA MET A 362 -8.16 -11.73 5.36
C MET A 362 -6.90 -10.86 5.44
N PRO A 363 -6.43 -10.53 6.64
CA PRO A 363 -5.12 -9.93 6.81
C PRO A 363 -4.02 -10.85 6.28
N TYR A 364 -3.02 -10.29 5.60
CA TYR A 364 -1.85 -11.08 5.17
C TYR A 364 -1.09 -11.59 6.39
N PRO A 365 -0.87 -12.91 6.53
CA PRO A 365 -0.19 -13.47 7.68
C PRO A 365 1.32 -13.18 7.61
N ILE A 366 1.79 -12.24 8.44
CA ILE A 366 3.21 -11.95 8.61
C ILE A 366 3.75 -12.78 9.78
N THR A 367 4.84 -13.49 9.55
CA THR A 367 5.53 -14.31 10.55
C THR A 367 6.97 -13.81 10.76
N PHE A 368 7.66 -14.30 11.79
CA PHE A 368 9.07 -13.96 11.97
C PHE A 368 9.95 -14.43 10.79
N ALA A 369 9.49 -15.42 10.00
CA ALA A 369 10.21 -15.88 8.82
C ALA A 369 10.32 -14.78 7.74
N ASN A 370 9.26 -13.98 7.58
CA ASN A 370 9.29 -12.78 6.74
C ASN A 370 10.33 -11.77 7.27
N GLY A 371 10.37 -11.57 8.59
CA GLY A 371 11.31 -10.66 9.26
C GLY A 371 12.78 -11.08 9.15
N ILE A 372 13.08 -12.38 8.93
CA ILE A 372 14.44 -12.85 8.65
C ILE A 372 14.95 -12.26 7.33
N ILE A 373 14.21 -12.47 6.24
CA ILE A 373 14.59 -11.99 4.91
C ILE A 373 14.60 -10.47 4.88
N GLU A 374 13.57 -9.81 5.42
CA GLU A 374 13.52 -8.35 5.55
C GLU A 374 14.78 -7.80 6.22
N SER A 375 15.21 -8.41 7.33
CA SER A 375 16.40 -7.95 8.07
C SER A 375 17.67 -8.04 7.24
N PHE A 376 17.82 -9.10 6.44
CA PHE A 376 18.98 -9.29 5.57
C PHE A 376 18.96 -8.35 4.37
N MET A 377 17.79 -8.13 3.79
CA MET A 377 17.61 -7.16 2.69
C MET A 377 17.92 -5.73 3.14
N ILE A 378 17.41 -5.34 4.32
CA ILE A 378 17.74 -4.01 4.90
C ILE A 378 19.24 -3.89 5.15
N CYS A 379 19.88 -4.92 5.71
CA CYS A 379 21.34 -4.93 5.97
C CYS A 379 22.13 -4.75 4.67
N ALA A 380 21.81 -5.50 3.62
CA ALA A 380 22.47 -5.38 2.31
C ALA A 380 22.23 -3.99 1.68
N ASN A 381 20.99 -3.50 1.68
CA ASN A 381 20.63 -2.18 1.17
C ASN A 381 21.39 -1.05 1.89
N GLU A 382 21.52 -1.13 3.22
CA GLU A 382 22.31 -0.16 4.00
C GLU A 382 23.80 -0.23 3.67
N PHE A 383 24.37 -1.44 3.56
CA PHE A 383 25.78 -1.64 3.25
C PHE A 383 26.14 -1.10 1.87
N VAL A 384 25.35 -1.44 0.85
CA VAL A 384 25.53 -0.95 -0.52
C VAL A 384 25.42 0.57 -0.56
N ALA A 385 24.36 1.14 -0.01
CA ALA A 385 24.15 2.59 0.02
C ALA A 385 25.30 3.34 0.71
N LYS A 386 25.79 2.83 1.86
CA LYS A 386 26.92 3.40 2.60
C LYS A 386 28.19 3.37 1.76
N THR A 387 28.50 2.25 1.11
CA THR A 387 29.71 2.07 0.27
C THR A 387 29.76 3.13 -0.83
N TYR A 388 28.68 3.28 -1.63
CA TYR A 388 28.67 4.20 -2.76
C TYR A 388 28.53 5.67 -2.35
N ALA A 389 27.87 5.96 -1.20
CA ALA A 389 27.85 7.30 -0.63
C ALA A 389 29.25 7.75 -0.16
N GLN A 390 30.04 6.84 0.46
CA GLN A 390 31.42 7.14 0.89
C GLN A 390 32.39 7.30 -0.28
N MET A 391 32.12 6.63 -1.42
CA MET A 391 32.88 6.79 -2.65
C MET A 391 32.49 8.08 -3.42
N GLU A 392 31.46 8.79 -2.96
CA GLU A 392 30.88 9.95 -3.67
C GLU A 392 30.57 9.63 -5.12
N TYR A 393 30.05 8.42 -5.36
CA TYR A 393 29.64 7.99 -6.69
C TYR A 393 28.18 8.35 -6.96
N PRO A 394 27.79 8.76 -8.20
CA PRO A 394 26.37 8.96 -8.53
C PRO A 394 25.57 7.69 -8.27
N PHE A 395 24.47 7.81 -7.53
CA PHE A 395 23.73 6.65 -7.08
C PHE A 395 22.25 6.96 -6.89
N VAL A 396 21.39 5.93 -6.88
CA VAL A 396 19.98 6.08 -6.58
C VAL A 396 19.72 5.60 -5.15
N TYR A 397 19.30 6.55 -4.30
CA TYR A 397 18.98 6.29 -2.90
C TYR A 397 17.47 6.15 -2.70
N ARG A 398 17.08 5.37 -1.71
CA ARG A 398 15.72 5.35 -1.18
C ARG A 398 15.67 6.25 0.05
N VAL A 399 14.98 7.36 -0.06
CA VAL A 399 14.97 8.38 0.99
C VAL A 399 13.59 8.50 1.64
N HIS A 400 13.60 8.74 2.94
CA HIS A 400 12.42 9.07 3.73
C HIS A 400 12.80 10.28 4.58
N GLU A 401 12.31 11.44 4.18
CA GLU A 401 12.69 12.71 4.77
C GLU A 401 12.16 12.87 6.20
N ASP A 402 12.76 13.80 6.95
CA ASP A 402 12.29 14.18 8.28
C ASP A 402 10.82 14.62 8.20
N PRO A 403 9.97 14.26 9.17
CA PRO A 403 8.57 14.64 9.15
C PRO A 403 8.39 16.16 9.35
N ASP A 404 7.31 16.71 8.76
CA ASP A 404 6.93 18.10 8.93
C ASP A 404 6.70 18.42 10.43
N PRO A 405 7.42 19.40 11.01
CA PRO A 405 7.26 19.77 12.41
C PRO A 405 5.83 20.17 12.81
N ILE A 406 5.05 20.72 11.86
CA ILE A 406 3.66 21.11 12.11
C ILE A 406 2.80 19.87 12.24
N LYS A 407 2.96 18.88 11.35
CA LYS A 407 2.25 17.61 11.40
C LYS A 407 2.61 16.82 12.67
N ILE A 408 3.88 16.79 13.06
CA ILE A 408 4.34 16.14 14.31
C ILE A 408 3.78 16.83 15.55
N ALA A 409 3.73 18.15 15.58
CA ALA A 409 3.12 18.87 16.70
C ALA A 409 1.61 18.58 16.82
N ARG A 410 0.90 18.46 15.68
CA ARG A 410 -0.52 18.06 15.63
C ARG A 410 -0.68 16.59 16.10
N PHE A 411 0.12 15.68 15.57
CA PHE A 411 0.17 14.29 16.02
C PHE A 411 0.40 14.19 17.54
N SER A 412 1.40 14.90 18.07
CA SER A 412 1.71 14.91 19.50
C SER A 412 0.53 15.35 20.37
N LEU A 413 -0.29 16.30 19.88
CA LEU A 413 -1.49 16.74 20.59
C LEU A 413 -2.55 15.63 20.63
N VAL A 414 -2.79 14.97 19.50
CA VAL A 414 -3.76 13.87 19.40
C VAL A 414 -3.31 12.68 20.23
N ALA A 415 -2.05 12.25 20.10
CA ALA A 415 -1.50 11.11 20.84
C ALA A 415 -1.57 11.30 22.37
N ARG A 416 -1.41 12.54 22.85
CA ARG A 416 -1.62 12.85 24.28
C ARG A 416 -3.06 12.65 24.73
N ASN A 417 -4.04 12.94 23.87
CA ASN A 417 -5.46 12.64 24.16
C ASN A 417 -5.70 11.12 24.16
N LEU A 418 -4.89 10.36 23.43
CA LEU A 418 -4.87 8.90 23.42
C LEU A 418 -4.02 8.28 24.56
N GLY A 419 -3.42 9.10 25.42
CA GLY A 419 -2.71 8.63 26.62
C GLY A 419 -1.21 8.78 26.58
N ALA A 420 -0.62 9.30 25.50
CA ALA A 420 0.84 9.54 25.44
C ALA A 420 1.28 10.58 26.47
N ILE A 421 2.44 10.32 27.07
CA ILE A 421 3.04 11.21 28.08
C ILE A 421 4.16 12.05 27.44
N GLY A 422 4.16 13.36 27.68
CA GLY A 422 5.16 14.27 27.13
C GLY A 422 4.65 15.07 25.93
N ARG A 423 5.57 15.54 25.09
CA ARG A 423 5.26 16.34 23.89
C ARG A 423 6.39 16.23 22.87
N LEU A 424 6.03 15.97 21.63
CA LEU A 424 6.93 16.13 20.49
C LEU A 424 6.78 17.55 19.93
N SER A 425 7.90 18.22 19.63
CA SER A 425 7.92 19.55 19.02
C SER A 425 9.28 19.86 18.41
N GLY A 426 9.29 20.61 17.32
CA GLY A 426 10.51 20.96 16.59
C GLY A 426 11.06 19.81 15.77
N LYS A 427 12.39 19.77 15.59
CA LYS A 427 13.06 18.66 14.92
C LYS A 427 13.09 17.47 15.86
N VAL A 428 12.51 16.36 15.44
CA VAL A 428 12.46 15.09 16.18
C VAL A 428 13.32 14.05 15.51
N THR A 429 13.87 13.14 16.29
CA THR A 429 14.54 11.94 15.79
C THR A 429 13.55 10.76 15.76
N PRO A 430 13.81 9.69 15.00
CA PRO A 430 12.99 8.48 15.06
C PRO A 430 12.89 7.92 16.49
N LEU A 431 13.97 7.92 17.24
CA LEU A 431 14.00 7.45 18.63
C LEU A 431 13.13 8.29 19.58
N ASP A 432 13.05 9.62 19.35
CA ASP A 432 12.14 10.48 20.14
C ASP A 432 10.68 10.07 19.92
N ILE A 433 10.34 9.68 18.70
CA ILE A 433 9.00 9.24 18.33
C ILE A 433 8.69 7.89 18.99
N VAL A 434 9.57 6.90 18.88
CA VAL A 434 9.42 5.59 19.53
C VAL A 434 9.22 5.76 21.03
N ASN A 435 10.12 6.49 21.69
CA ASN A 435 10.02 6.75 23.13
C ASN A 435 8.71 7.44 23.52
N PHE A 436 8.17 8.31 22.66
CA PHE A 436 6.91 9.00 22.91
C PHE A 436 5.70 8.06 22.73
N THR A 437 5.64 7.28 21.66
CA THR A 437 4.56 6.32 21.42
C THR A 437 4.55 5.19 22.44
N ASP A 438 5.70 4.75 22.91
CA ASP A 438 5.84 3.73 23.98
C ASP A 438 5.27 4.16 25.32
N THR A 439 5.04 5.46 25.53
CA THR A 439 4.33 5.95 26.73
C THR A 439 2.83 5.66 26.72
N ILE A 440 2.26 5.24 25.58
CA ILE A 440 0.84 4.87 25.46
C ILE A 440 0.66 3.48 26.08
N ALA A 441 0.04 3.43 27.25
CA ALA A 441 -0.11 2.20 28.00
C ALA A 441 -1.26 1.29 27.53
N ASP A 442 -2.19 1.83 26.75
CA ASP A 442 -3.32 1.06 26.22
C ASP A 442 -2.94 0.42 24.88
N GLU A 443 -2.71 -0.89 24.89
CA GLU A 443 -2.33 -1.68 23.72
C GLU A 443 -3.36 -1.64 22.58
N LYS A 444 -4.63 -1.31 22.86
CA LYS A 444 -5.66 -1.17 21.83
C LYS A 444 -5.61 0.18 21.12
N VAL A 445 -5.07 1.18 21.80
CA VAL A 445 -4.98 2.55 21.30
C VAL A 445 -3.63 2.82 20.63
N LYS A 446 -2.58 2.10 21.01
CA LYS A 446 -1.24 2.26 20.47
C LYS A 446 -1.18 2.10 18.94
N PRO A 447 -1.76 1.05 18.31
CA PRO A 447 -1.75 0.90 16.85
C PRO A 447 -2.42 2.08 16.12
N VAL A 448 -3.46 2.65 16.73
CA VAL A 448 -4.15 3.83 16.17
C VAL A 448 -3.25 5.06 16.20
N ALA A 449 -2.52 5.27 17.30
CA ALA A 449 -1.55 6.37 17.37
C ALA A 449 -0.42 6.18 16.35
N GLU A 450 0.02 4.95 16.13
CA GLU A 450 1.03 4.60 15.13
C GLU A 450 0.53 4.85 13.69
N GLU A 451 -0.73 4.55 13.39
CA GLU A 451 -1.33 4.86 12.08
C GLU A 451 -1.45 6.37 11.84
N LEU A 452 -1.88 7.13 12.85
CA LEU A 452 -1.92 8.60 12.77
C LEU A 452 -0.52 9.21 12.59
N LEU A 453 0.48 8.61 13.22
CA LEU A 453 1.87 8.98 13.04
C LEU A 453 2.32 8.73 11.60
N LEU A 454 2.04 7.54 11.05
CA LEU A 454 2.39 7.18 9.66
C LEU A 454 1.78 8.19 8.67
N ARG A 455 0.51 8.57 8.86
CA ARG A 455 -0.17 9.61 8.05
C ARG A 455 0.47 11.00 8.18
N SER A 456 1.21 11.25 9.27
CA SER A 456 1.92 12.51 9.52
C SER A 456 3.32 12.54 8.90
N MET A 457 3.84 11.39 8.46
CA MET A 457 5.16 11.23 7.85
C MET A 457 5.17 11.66 6.37
N ALA A 458 6.35 11.96 5.86
CA ALA A 458 6.58 12.06 4.43
C ALA A 458 6.47 10.67 3.78
N LYS A 459 6.12 10.60 2.50
CA LYS A 459 6.24 9.35 1.74
C LYS A 459 7.70 9.13 1.35
N ALA A 460 8.16 7.89 1.43
CA ALA A 460 9.48 7.53 0.91
C ALA A 460 9.50 7.67 -0.62
N ARG A 461 10.65 8.03 -1.20
CA ARG A 461 10.87 8.21 -2.63
C ARG A 461 12.29 7.85 -3.04
N TYR A 462 12.53 7.72 -4.31
CA TYR A 462 13.90 7.63 -4.82
C TYR A 462 14.51 9.01 -5.02
N SER A 463 15.83 9.13 -4.89
CA SER A 463 16.56 10.38 -5.02
C SER A 463 18.02 10.13 -5.44
N SER A 464 18.57 11.05 -6.23
CA SER A 464 20.01 11.12 -6.51
C SER A 464 20.83 11.59 -5.30
N GLN A 465 20.17 12.16 -4.28
CA GLN A 465 20.81 12.66 -3.06
C GLN A 465 20.58 11.72 -1.88
N CYS A 466 21.64 11.46 -1.12
CA CYS A 466 21.59 10.65 0.11
C CYS A 466 21.05 11.45 1.28
N LEU A 467 19.72 11.50 1.46
CA LEU A 467 19.05 12.25 2.53
C LEU A 467 18.75 11.41 3.78
N GLY A 468 19.10 10.11 3.74
CA GLY A 468 18.75 9.15 4.79
C GLY A 468 17.32 8.63 4.71
N HIS A 469 16.99 7.70 5.60
CA HIS A 469 15.67 7.09 5.69
C HIS A 469 15.14 7.16 7.13
N PHE A 470 14.29 8.16 7.39
CA PHE A 470 13.79 8.47 8.74
C PHE A 470 13.12 7.25 9.40
N GLY A 471 12.18 6.58 8.71
CA GLY A 471 11.47 5.42 9.28
C GLY A 471 12.38 4.27 9.69
N LEU A 472 13.47 4.02 8.95
CA LEU A 472 14.48 3.00 9.31
C LEU A 472 15.56 3.54 10.26
N ALA A 473 15.51 4.80 10.63
CA ALA A 473 16.56 5.49 11.38
C ALA A 473 17.96 5.30 10.75
N SER A 474 18.03 5.22 9.41
CA SER A 474 19.24 4.92 8.66
C SER A 474 19.78 6.15 7.93
N LYS A 475 21.10 6.35 7.98
CA LYS A 475 21.77 7.45 7.26
C LYS A 475 21.95 7.17 5.77
N TYR A 476 22.06 5.90 5.42
CA TYR A 476 22.33 5.43 4.06
C TYR A 476 21.36 4.32 3.74
N TYR A 477 20.55 4.50 2.71
CA TYR A 477 19.62 3.46 2.29
C TYR A 477 19.37 3.54 0.78
N CYS A 478 19.36 2.40 0.15
CA CYS A 478 18.95 2.24 -1.25
C CYS A 478 18.10 0.97 -1.39
N HIS A 479 17.58 0.74 -2.57
CA HIS A 479 17.01 -0.53 -2.95
C HIS A 479 17.98 -1.21 -3.92
N PHE A 480 18.56 -2.34 -3.52
CA PHE A 480 19.54 -3.12 -4.29
C PHE A 480 19.03 -4.55 -4.56
N THR A 481 18.09 -5.01 -3.75
CA THR A 481 17.79 -6.43 -3.56
C THR A 481 16.67 -6.98 -4.43
N SER A 482 16.07 -6.19 -5.35
CA SER A 482 14.95 -6.69 -6.18
C SER A 482 14.98 -6.14 -7.63
N PRO A 483 16.01 -6.42 -8.42
CA PRO A 483 16.16 -5.88 -9.79
C PRO A 483 15.22 -6.50 -10.82
N ILE A 484 14.59 -7.64 -10.53
CA ILE A 484 13.57 -8.25 -11.42
C ILE A 484 12.32 -7.38 -11.47
N ARG A 485 11.96 -6.77 -10.35
CA ARG A 485 10.70 -6.04 -10.17
C ARG A 485 10.84 -4.56 -9.88
N ARG A 486 12.05 -4.01 -9.71
CA ARG A 486 12.29 -2.58 -9.47
C ARG A 486 13.44 -2.06 -10.33
N TYR A 487 13.19 -1.06 -11.14
CA TYR A 487 14.18 -0.45 -12.02
C TYR A 487 15.34 0.24 -11.27
N PRO A 488 15.15 0.94 -10.13
CA PRO A 488 16.25 1.52 -9.38
C PRO A 488 17.31 0.49 -8.96
N ASP A 489 16.87 -0.72 -8.57
CA ASP A 489 17.75 -1.83 -8.21
C ASP A 489 18.58 -2.29 -9.42
N LEU A 490 17.91 -2.51 -10.56
CA LEU A 490 18.57 -2.82 -11.81
C LEU A 490 19.60 -1.74 -12.21
N TYR A 491 19.23 -0.47 -12.08
CA TYR A 491 20.10 0.64 -12.42
C TYR A 491 21.32 0.73 -11.48
N ILE A 492 21.13 0.50 -10.18
CA ILE A 492 22.22 0.41 -9.19
C ILE A 492 23.19 -0.72 -9.54
N HIS A 493 22.70 -1.89 -9.97
CA HIS A 493 23.56 -3.00 -10.39
C HIS A 493 24.50 -2.61 -11.54
N ARG A 494 24.02 -1.81 -12.50
CA ARG A 494 24.87 -1.29 -13.60
C ARG A 494 25.96 -0.35 -13.08
N ILE A 495 25.62 0.53 -12.14
CA ILE A 495 26.58 1.42 -11.49
C ILE A 495 27.65 0.60 -10.75
N ILE A 496 27.22 -0.41 -9.96
CA ILE A 496 28.09 -1.29 -9.22
C ILE A 496 29.07 -2.01 -10.15
N LYS A 497 28.58 -2.60 -11.25
CA LYS A 497 29.41 -3.28 -12.26
C LYS A 497 30.44 -2.35 -12.89
N SER A 498 30.04 -1.12 -13.22
CA SER A 498 30.99 -0.16 -13.80
C SER A 498 32.16 0.16 -12.88
N VAL A 499 31.91 0.13 -11.55
CA VAL A 499 32.98 0.31 -10.56
C VAL A 499 33.82 -0.96 -10.42
N ILE A 500 33.20 -2.14 -10.38
CA ILE A 500 33.91 -3.44 -10.31
C ILE A 500 34.85 -3.61 -11.51
N HIS A 501 34.40 -3.24 -12.71
CA HIS A 501 35.17 -3.34 -13.94
C HIS A 501 36.07 -2.11 -14.21
N GLU A 502 36.21 -1.21 -13.25
CA GLU A 502 37.04 0.01 -13.33
C GLU A 502 36.68 0.91 -14.53
N GLU A 503 35.43 0.89 -14.99
CA GLU A 503 34.96 1.70 -16.10
C GLU A 503 34.80 3.17 -15.68
N ASN A 504 35.31 4.08 -16.48
CA ASN A 504 35.20 5.52 -16.21
C ASN A 504 33.83 6.10 -16.64
N LYS A 505 32.74 5.62 -16.01
CA LYS A 505 31.37 6.01 -16.32
C LYS A 505 30.74 6.97 -15.31
N LYS A 506 31.50 7.55 -14.39
CA LYS A 506 30.97 8.45 -13.33
C LYS A 506 30.19 9.63 -13.91
N SER A 507 30.69 10.27 -14.97
CA SER A 507 29.99 11.39 -15.63
C SER A 507 28.73 10.93 -16.38
N HIS A 508 28.72 9.76 -16.96
CA HIS A 508 27.55 9.16 -17.62
C HIS A 508 26.41 9.00 -16.62
N PHE A 509 26.65 8.33 -15.51
CA PHE A 509 25.64 8.11 -14.48
C PHE A 509 25.17 9.40 -13.79
N SER A 510 26.05 10.42 -13.65
CA SER A 510 25.67 11.70 -13.02
C SER A 510 24.49 12.40 -13.70
N GLY A 511 24.32 12.23 -15.01
CA GLY A 511 23.20 12.79 -15.77
C GLY A 511 21.91 11.97 -15.72
N LEU A 512 21.99 10.71 -15.35
CA LEU A 512 20.88 9.75 -15.50
C LEU A 512 20.23 9.31 -14.18
N VAL A 513 20.98 9.34 -13.06
CA VAL A 513 20.48 8.89 -11.74
C VAL A 513 19.24 9.65 -11.29
N GLU A 514 19.14 10.95 -11.59
CA GLU A 514 17.99 11.77 -11.21
C GLU A 514 16.75 11.35 -12.00
N ARG A 515 16.89 11.18 -13.32
CA ARG A 515 15.81 10.70 -14.19
C ARG A 515 15.30 9.32 -13.76
N ALA A 516 16.22 8.40 -13.41
CA ALA A 516 15.86 7.06 -12.92
C ALA A 516 15.11 7.15 -11.59
N ALA A 517 15.53 8.04 -10.67
CA ALA A 517 14.89 8.26 -9.38
C ALA A 517 13.49 8.87 -9.50
N GLU A 518 13.32 9.87 -10.36
CA GLU A 518 12.03 10.54 -10.60
C GLU A 518 11.02 9.58 -11.20
N GLN A 519 11.37 8.91 -12.33
CA GLN A 519 10.51 7.94 -12.99
C GLN A 519 10.09 6.82 -12.04
N SER A 520 11.04 6.26 -11.30
CA SER A 520 10.74 5.16 -10.37
C SER A 520 9.84 5.61 -9.22
N SER A 521 9.99 6.84 -8.73
CA SER A 521 9.13 7.38 -7.67
C SER A 521 7.70 7.66 -8.17
N GLU A 522 7.55 8.09 -9.41
CA GLU A 522 6.24 8.30 -10.04
C GLU A 522 5.51 7.00 -10.26
N MET A 523 6.19 6.02 -10.88
CA MET A 523 5.60 4.74 -11.21
C MET A 523 5.31 3.87 -9.97
N GLU A 524 6.11 3.98 -8.91
CA GLU A 524 5.82 3.31 -7.64
C GLU A 524 4.51 3.84 -7.02
N ARG A 525 4.29 5.15 -7.02
CA ARG A 525 3.01 5.72 -6.54
C ARG A 525 1.83 5.24 -7.39
N ASN A 526 2.01 5.24 -8.70
CA ASN A 526 1.02 4.75 -9.63
C ASN A 526 0.68 3.26 -9.39
N ALA A 527 1.70 2.43 -9.14
CA ALA A 527 1.54 1.02 -8.82
C ALA A 527 0.73 0.81 -7.52
N VAL A 528 1.11 1.50 -6.43
CA VAL A 528 0.41 1.42 -5.13
C VAL A 528 -1.06 1.84 -5.25
N ASP A 529 -1.35 2.90 -6.00
CA ASP A 529 -2.72 3.37 -6.18
C ASP A 529 -3.53 2.38 -7.05
N ALA A 530 -2.92 1.75 -8.06
CA ALA A 530 -3.54 0.69 -8.86
C ALA A 530 -3.80 -0.59 -8.04
N GLU A 531 -2.85 -1.03 -7.21
CA GLU A 531 -2.98 -2.17 -6.31
C GLU A 531 -4.16 -1.97 -5.36
N ARG A 532 -4.27 -0.79 -4.71
CA ARG A 532 -5.39 -0.45 -3.84
C ARG A 532 -6.73 -0.47 -4.59
N ALA A 533 -6.81 0.18 -5.74
CA ALA A 533 -8.03 0.20 -6.53
C ALA A 533 -8.48 -1.22 -6.92
N SER A 534 -7.54 -2.11 -7.24
CA SER A 534 -7.83 -3.51 -7.56
C SER A 534 -8.35 -4.30 -6.36
N VAL A 535 -7.78 -4.08 -5.17
CA VAL A 535 -8.23 -4.68 -3.91
C VAL A 535 -9.62 -4.15 -3.54
N ASP A 536 -9.86 -2.84 -3.64
CA ASP A 536 -11.16 -2.22 -3.34
C ASP A 536 -12.29 -2.81 -4.20
N ILE A 537 -12.03 -3.04 -5.50
CA ILE A 537 -12.98 -3.72 -6.40
C ILE A 537 -13.32 -5.11 -5.88
N LYS A 538 -12.33 -5.93 -5.56
CA LYS A 538 -12.53 -7.31 -5.12
C LYS A 538 -13.19 -7.38 -3.74
N VAL A 539 -12.83 -6.48 -2.84
CA VAL A 539 -13.45 -6.37 -1.51
C VAL A 539 -14.93 -5.97 -1.61
N CYS A 540 -15.27 -5.03 -2.50
CA CYS A 540 -16.66 -4.67 -2.76
C CYS A 540 -17.45 -5.84 -3.36
N ASP A 541 -16.87 -6.61 -4.30
CA ASP A 541 -17.51 -7.82 -4.83
C ASP A 541 -17.80 -8.83 -3.72
N PHE A 542 -16.83 -9.07 -2.84
CA PHE A 542 -16.98 -9.98 -1.70
C PHE A 542 -18.07 -9.53 -0.71
N MET A 543 -18.16 -8.22 -0.46
CA MET A 543 -19.12 -7.66 0.50
C MET A 543 -20.52 -7.50 -0.09
N SER A 544 -20.68 -7.51 -1.42
CA SER A 544 -21.99 -7.35 -2.06
C SER A 544 -22.97 -8.47 -1.70
N ASP A 545 -22.47 -9.68 -1.48
CA ASP A 545 -23.27 -10.84 -1.06
C ASP A 545 -23.55 -10.85 0.46
N LYS A 546 -22.98 -9.92 1.23
CA LYS A 546 -23.02 -9.85 2.70
C LYS A 546 -23.87 -8.70 3.26
N ILE A 547 -24.66 -8.07 2.39
CA ILE A 547 -25.58 -7.00 2.82
C ILE A 547 -26.56 -7.56 3.87
N GLY A 548 -26.66 -6.88 5.02
CA GLY A 548 -27.45 -7.27 6.17
C GLY A 548 -26.73 -8.18 7.16
N GLU A 549 -25.48 -8.58 6.92
CA GLU A 549 -24.67 -9.31 7.89
C GLU A 549 -24.09 -8.38 8.96
N HIS A 550 -23.85 -8.93 10.15
CA HIS A 550 -23.40 -8.23 11.36
C HIS A 550 -21.94 -8.53 11.64
N TYR A 551 -21.17 -7.50 11.99
CA TYR A 551 -19.74 -7.62 12.29
C TYR A 551 -19.34 -6.74 13.49
N GLU A 552 -18.40 -7.24 14.31
CA GLU A 552 -17.65 -6.39 15.24
C GLU A 552 -16.52 -5.71 14.45
N GLY A 553 -16.40 -4.38 14.58
CA GLY A 553 -15.34 -3.62 13.96
C GLY A 553 -14.72 -2.60 14.92
N THR A 554 -13.67 -1.93 14.44
CA THR A 554 -12.96 -0.89 15.19
C THR A 554 -12.95 0.40 14.39
N VAL A 555 -13.27 1.52 15.02
CA VAL A 555 -13.21 2.84 14.37
C VAL A 555 -11.77 3.17 14.01
N SER A 556 -11.47 3.25 12.70
CA SER A 556 -10.14 3.49 12.15
C SER A 556 -9.86 4.97 11.90
N SER A 557 -10.84 5.73 11.41
CA SER A 557 -10.69 7.16 11.16
C SER A 557 -12.01 7.91 11.26
N ILE A 558 -11.95 9.23 11.47
CA ILE A 558 -13.13 10.10 11.63
C ILE A 558 -12.93 11.33 10.74
N ILE A 559 -13.97 11.68 9.99
CA ILE A 559 -14.03 12.85 9.12
C ILE A 559 -15.28 13.70 9.45
N ASP A 560 -15.43 14.86 8.83
CA ASP A 560 -16.53 15.79 9.13
C ASP A 560 -17.94 15.23 8.91
N VAL A 561 -18.08 14.20 8.08
CA VAL A 561 -19.38 13.63 7.66
C VAL A 561 -19.67 12.23 8.19
N GLY A 562 -18.70 11.59 8.87
CA GLY A 562 -18.82 10.21 9.36
C GLY A 562 -17.53 9.65 9.89
N PHE A 563 -17.47 8.34 10.03
CA PHE A 563 -16.27 7.63 10.45
C PHE A 563 -16.14 6.29 9.71
N PHE A 564 -14.92 5.83 9.62
CA PHE A 564 -14.61 4.53 9.04
C PHE A 564 -14.45 3.49 10.14
N VAL A 565 -14.89 2.27 9.82
CA VAL A 565 -14.78 1.10 10.70
C VAL A 565 -14.06 0.00 9.94
N VAL A 566 -12.99 -0.52 10.54
CA VAL A 566 -12.24 -1.66 10.01
C VAL A 566 -12.67 -2.94 10.72
N LEU A 567 -12.97 -3.97 9.92
CA LEU A 567 -13.32 -5.31 10.41
C LEU A 567 -12.06 -6.13 10.71
N PRO A 568 -12.15 -7.23 11.48
CA PRO A 568 -11.02 -8.15 11.70
C PRO A 568 -10.44 -8.75 10.42
N SER A 569 -11.21 -8.77 9.33
CA SER A 569 -10.78 -9.15 7.97
C SER A 569 -9.96 -8.08 7.25
N SER A 570 -9.66 -6.95 7.88
CA SER A 570 -9.07 -5.73 7.30
C SER A 570 -9.95 -4.98 6.29
N ILE A 571 -11.21 -5.36 6.12
CA ILE A 571 -12.18 -4.64 5.30
C ILE A 571 -12.60 -3.37 6.02
N GLU A 572 -12.56 -2.23 5.33
CA GLU A 572 -12.99 -0.94 5.85
C GLU A 572 -14.33 -0.51 5.23
N GLY A 573 -15.25 -0.02 6.06
CA GLY A 573 -16.52 0.54 5.59
C GLY A 573 -16.84 1.87 6.30
N PHE A 574 -17.73 2.65 5.71
CA PHE A 574 -18.06 4.00 6.14
C PHE A 574 -19.39 4.07 6.88
N VAL A 575 -19.43 4.71 8.06
CA VAL A 575 -20.64 5.03 8.80
C VAL A 575 -20.88 6.54 8.72
N PRO A 576 -21.90 7.00 7.99
CA PRO A 576 -22.20 8.42 7.89
C PRO A 576 -22.87 8.95 9.18
N PHE A 577 -22.51 10.14 9.67
CA PHE A 577 -23.14 10.73 10.85
C PHE A 577 -24.67 10.91 10.70
N ARG A 578 -25.14 11.08 9.46
CA ARG A 578 -26.58 11.22 9.17
C ARG A 578 -27.42 9.96 9.45
N SER A 579 -26.78 8.77 9.54
CA SER A 579 -27.46 7.51 9.91
C SER A 579 -27.59 7.32 11.41
N LEU A 580 -26.95 8.17 12.23
CA LEU A 580 -26.97 8.09 13.67
C LEU A 580 -28.14 8.88 14.29
N ALA A 581 -28.62 8.43 15.44
CA ALA A 581 -29.76 9.08 16.14
C ALA A 581 -29.43 10.47 16.70
N ASP A 582 -28.17 10.80 16.94
CA ASP A 582 -27.73 12.13 17.39
C ASP A 582 -26.96 12.86 16.29
N HIS A 583 -26.95 14.18 16.36
CA HIS A 583 -26.09 15.02 15.52
C HIS A 583 -24.66 14.99 16.03
N TYR A 584 -23.74 14.45 15.22
CA TYR A 584 -22.32 14.42 15.54
C TYR A 584 -21.57 15.51 14.79
N TYR A 585 -20.59 16.12 15.47
CA TYR A 585 -19.61 17.01 14.86
C TYR A 585 -18.19 16.55 15.18
N PHE A 586 -17.30 16.73 14.24
CA PHE A 586 -15.89 16.35 14.38
C PHE A 586 -15.13 17.41 15.19
N ASP A 587 -14.55 17.01 16.33
CA ASP A 587 -13.63 17.84 17.11
C ASP A 587 -12.20 17.58 16.64
N GLU A 588 -11.71 18.44 15.75
CA GLU A 588 -10.33 18.34 15.23
C GLU A 588 -9.25 18.35 16.31
N ARG A 589 -9.50 19.00 17.46
CA ARG A 589 -8.52 19.10 18.55
C ARG A 589 -8.40 17.80 19.32
N ARG A 590 -9.51 17.08 19.47
CA ARG A 590 -9.57 15.79 20.17
C ARG A 590 -9.47 14.61 19.23
N TYR A 591 -9.62 14.87 17.94
CA TYR A 591 -9.71 13.86 16.90
C TYR A 591 -10.79 12.80 17.21
N CYS A 592 -11.98 13.28 17.56
CA CYS A 592 -13.14 12.46 17.88
C CYS A 592 -14.42 13.13 17.37
N ALA A 593 -15.48 12.36 17.24
CA ALA A 593 -16.80 12.93 16.99
C ALA A 593 -17.60 13.03 18.30
N VAL A 594 -18.32 14.14 18.49
CA VAL A 594 -19.08 14.42 19.70
C VAL A 594 -20.56 14.62 19.35
N GLY A 595 -21.43 13.86 20.01
CA GLY A 595 -22.87 13.99 19.87
C GLY A 595 -23.38 15.28 20.51
N ALA A 596 -24.09 16.07 19.74
CA ALA A 596 -24.54 17.41 20.13
C ALA A 596 -25.55 17.39 21.31
N HIS A 597 -26.42 16.36 21.40
CA HIS A 597 -27.45 16.24 22.43
C HIS A 597 -27.03 15.27 23.53
N THR A 598 -26.42 14.14 23.18
CA THR A 598 -26.04 13.09 24.11
C THR A 598 -24.69 13.33 24.77
N GLY A 599 -23.81 14.11 24.15
CA GLY A 599 -22.41 14.25 24.55
C GLY A 599 -21.59 12.97 24.39
N THR A 600 -22.12 11.98 23.68
CA THR A 600 -21.44 10.71 23.40
C THR A 600 -20.23 10.97 22.51
N ILE A 601 -19.11 10.30 22.79
CA ILE A 601 -17.86 10.49 22.07
C ILE A 601 -17.55 9.23 21.26
N ILE A 602 -17.42 9.39 19.96
CA ILE A 602 -16.86 8.38 19.06
C ILE A 602 -15.37 8.72 18.91
N SER A 603 -14.51 7.82 19.36
CA SER A 603 -13.07 7.96 19.24
C SER A 603 -12.50 6.86 18.36
N ILE A 604 -11.37 7.13 17.76
CA ILE A 604 -10.60 6.10 17.06
C ILE A 604 -10.23 5.00 18.07
N GLY A 605 -10.22 3.73 17.61
CA GLY A 605 -9.99 2.55 18.45
C GLY A 605 -11.26 2.08 19.22
N LEU A 606 -12.40 2.76 19.06
CA LEU A 606 -13.67 2.32 19.65
C LEU A 606 -14.17 1.07 18.91
N LYS A 607 -14.49 0.01 19.65
CA LYS A 607 -15.17 -1.16 19.11
C LYS A 607 -16.66 -0.88 18.95
N VAL A 608 -17.18 -1.23 17.80
CA VAL A 608 -18.57 -1.03 17.41
C VAL A 608 -19.11 -2.26 16.69
N ASP A 609 -20.40 -2.55 16.90
CA ASP A 609 -21.10 -3.56 16.13
C ASP A 609 -21.77 -2.88 14.94
N VAL A 610 -21.47 -3.35 13.74
CA VAL A 610 -21.93 -2.77 12.48
C VAL A 610 -22.69 -3.78 11.65
N ILE A 611 -23.61 -3.27 10.83
CA ILE A 611 -24.33 -4.03 9.82
C ILE A 611 -23.88 -3.51 8.46
N VAL A 612 -23.70 -4.39 7.49
CA VAL A 612 -23.46 -4.02 6.10
C VAL A 612 -24.77 -3.44 5.53
N GLU A 613 -24.84 -2.12 5.43
CA GLU A 613 -26.06 -1.42 5.00
C GLU A 613 -26.21 -1.43 3.49
N ASN A 614 -25.10 -1.11 2.79
CA ASN A 614 -25.08 -1.01 1.34
C ASN A 614 -23.66 -1.26 0.82
N VAL A 615 -23.58 -1.85 -0.37
CA VAL A 615 -22.33 -2.00 -1.12
C VAL A 615 -22.56 -1.45 -2.52
N ASP A 616 -21.88 -0.36 -2.82
CA ASP A 616 -21.93 0.28 -4.13
C ASP A 616 -20.70 -0.18 -4.94
N THR A 617 -20.93 -1.13 -5.83
CA THR A 617 -19.87 -1.70 -6.68
C THR A 617 -19.45 -0.78 -7.84
N GLU A 618 -20.24 0.26 -8.16
CA GLU A 618 -19.85 1.27 -9.15
C GLU A 618 -18.89 2.30 -8.52
N LEU A 619 -19.08 2.61 -7.22
CA LEU A 619 -18.27 3.56 -6.48
C LEU A 619 -17.17 2.90 -5.62
N ASN A 620 -17.07 1.57 -5.63
CA ASN A 620 -16.20 0.77 -4.76
C ASN A 620 -16.31 1.20 -3.29
N ARG A 621 -17.54 1.29 -2.79
CA ARG A 621 -17.82 1.82 -1.46
C ARG A 621 -18.70 0.88 -0.65
N ILE A 622 -18.31 0.68 0.60
CA ILE A 622 -19.04 -0.11 1.59
C ILE A 622 -19.57 0.85 2.64
N ASP A 623 -20.91 0.91 2.78
CA ASP A 623 -21.57 1.68 3.82
C ASP A 623 -22.00 0.73 4.95
N PHE A 624 -21.65 1.09 6.18
CA PHE A 624 -22.08 0.42 7.39
C PHE A 624 -23.11 1.26 8.14
N SER A 625 -24.00 0.59 8.89
CA SER A 625 -24.81 1.20 9.95
C SER A 625 -24.46 0.58 11.31
N LEU A 626 -24.69 1.30 12.40
CA LEU A 626 -24.52 0.72 13.74
C LEU A 626 -25.71 -0.17 14.06
N GLU A 627 -25.45 -1.36 14.60
CA GLU A 627 -26.51 -2.31 15.00
C GLU A 627 -27.44 -1.74 16.07
N ASN A 628 -26.87 -0.98 17.01
CA ASN A 628 -27.60 -0.23 18.01
C ASN A 628 -26.99 1.16 18.08
N ASP A 629 -27.82 2.20 18.21
CA ASP A 629 -27.38 3.59 18.50
C ASP A 629 -26.59 3.70 19.82
N PHE A 630 -26.27 2.58 20.43
CA PHE A 630 -25.58 2.49 21.71
C PHE A 630 -24.07 2.50 21.50
N ILE A 631 -23.51 3.68 21.59
CA ILE A 631 -22.07 3.84 21.71
C ILE A 631 -21.71 3.70 23.18
N PRO A 632 -20.89 2.70 23.58
CA PRO A 632 -20.52 2.51 24.97
C PRO A 632 -19.90 3.78 25.55
N ARG A 633 -20.45 4.27 26.66
CA ARG A 633 -19.80 5.38 27.38
C ARG A 633 -18.49 4.85 27.94
N PRO A 634 -17.35 5.55 27.76
CA PRO A 634 -16.11 5.18 28.42
C PRO A 634 -16.37 5.07 29.92
N SER A 635 -16.01 3.94 30.51
CA SER A 635 -16.16 3.70 31.95
C SER A 635 -15.42 4.80 32.71
N GLY A 636 -16.19 5.73 33.29
CA GLY A 636 -15.65 6.90 33.94
C GLY A 636 -14.72 6.53 35.09
N ARG A 637 -13.58 7.18 35.14
CA ARG A 637 -12.70 7.24 36.30
C ARG A 637 -13.52 7.52 37.57
N ASN A 638 -13.39 6.67 38.56
CA ASN A 638 -13.87 6.85 39.91
C ASN A 638 -13.77 8.31 40.40
N SER A 639 -14.86 9.04 40.38
CA SER A 639 -14.98 10.29 41.16
C SER A 639 -15.05 9.92 42.63
N GLY A 640 -13.97 10.28 43.32
CA GLY A 640 -13.82 10.07 44.76
C GLY A 640 -15.01 10.54 45.56
N LYS A 641 -15.34 9.74 46.55
CA LYS A 641 -16.27 9.99 47.62
C LYS A 641 -16.18 11.44 48.15
N GLN A 642 -17.13 12.26 47.90
CA GLN A 642 -17.40 13.45 48.76
C GLN A 642 -18.40 13.09 49.83
N GLY A 643 -17.96 13.28 51.06
CA GLY A 643 -18.68 12.94 52.27
C GLY A 643 -19.97 13.77 52.42
N LYS A 644 -21.00 13.10 52.89
CA LYS A 644 -22.22 13.71 53.42
C LYS A 644 -21.89 14.52 54.68
N VAL A 645 -22.12 15.82 54.65
CA VAL A 645 -22.33 16.63 55.85
C VAL A 645 -23.78 17.02 55.91
N SER A 646 -24.45 16.53 56.93
CA SER A 646 -25.81 16.88 57.30
C SER A 646 -25.83 18.21 58.06
N GLY A 647 -26.64 19.17 57.61
CA GLY A 647 -26.92 20.41 58.34
C GLY A 647 -28.34 20.90 58.03
N LYS A 648 -29.20 20.77 59.02
CA LYS A 648 -30.56 21.36 59.08
C LYS A 648 -30.47 22.88 59.26
N GLY A 649 -31.30 23.64 58.57
CA GLY A 649 -31.54 25.07 58.89
C GLY A 649 -32.65 25.70 58.03
N LYS A 650 -33.73 26.07 58.70
CA LYS A 650 -34.97 26.65 58.24
C LYS A 650 -34.82 28.10 57.72
N GLY A 651 -35.68 28.51 56.77
CA GLY A 651 -36.46 29.76 56.94
C GLY A 651 -36.34 30.79 55.83
N ASN A 652 -37.47 31.03 55.21
CA ASN A 652 -38.14 32.25 54.80
C ASN A 652 -37.63 33.15 53.63
N GLU A 653 -38.47 33.12 52.64
CA GLU A 653 -39.20 34.24 51.98
C GLU A 653 -38.47 35.57 51.66
N ARG A 654 -38.50 35.98 50.41
CA ARG A 654 -39.28 37.07 49.80
C ARG A 654 -38.72 37.63 48.49
N ARG A 655 -39.50 37.49 47.43
CA ARG A 655 -39.90 38.47 46.42
C ARG A 655 -38.88 39.46 45.85
N THR A 656 -38.65 39.30 44.53
CA THR A 656 -38.80 40.23 43.38
C THR A 656 -38.85 41.74 43.60
N PRO A 657 -38.71 42.66 42.62
CA PRO A 657 -38.52 42.54 41.17
C PRO A 657 -37.68 43.65 40.50
N ILE A 658 -37.41 43.46 39.19
CA ILE A 658 -37.42 44.41 38.05
C ILE A 658 -36.67 45.75 38.19
N ARG A 659 -35.76 46.04 37.23
CA ARG A 659 -35.91 47.17 36.32
C ARG A 659 -34.94 47.17 35.14
N LYS A 660 -35.54 47.43 34.00
CA LYS A 660 -34.99 47.84 32.70
C LYS A 660 -34.34 49.23 32.78
N ALA A 661 -33.45 49.47 31.84
CA ALA A 661 -33.34 50.61 30.94
C ALA A 661 -31.84 50.77 30.55
N SER A 662 -31.45 50.80 29.34
CA SER A 662 -31.69 51.55 28.11
C SER A 662 -30.55 52.53 27.83
N HIS A 663 -30.05 52.41 26.61
CA HIS A 663 -29.54 53.45 25.70
C HIS A 663 -28.29 54.31 26.03
N GLY A 664 -27.47 54.41 24.99
CA GLY A 664 -26.55 55.52 24.70
C GLY A 664 -25.37 55.12 23.86
N LYS A 665 -25.45 55.16 22.67
CA LYS A 665 -25.02 55.89 21.46
C LYS A 665 -23.72 56.72 21.61
N GLY A 666 -22.86 56.53 20.59
CA GLY A 666 -22.01 57.56 19.95
C GLY A 666 -20.59 57.65 20.55
N ASP A 667 -19.52 57.87 19.89
CA ASP A 667 -19.25 58.40 18.56
C ASP A 667 -17.74 58.18 18.23
N LYS A 668 -17.44 58.02 17.00
CA LYS A 668 -16.27 58.32 16.19
C LYS A 668 -15.15 59.22 16.81
N PHE A 669 -13.89 58.91 16.45
CA PHE A 669 -12.91 59.76 15.80
C PHE A 669 -11.60 58.97 15.66
N LYS A 670 -11.14 58.65 14.51
CA LYS A 670 -10.29 59.26 13.46
C LYS A 670 -8.89 59.70 13.94
N ASN A 671 -7.95 59.20 13.14
CA ASN A 671 -6.75 59.77 12.54
C ASN A 671 -5.35 59.53 13.16
N ARG A 672 -4.59 58.86 12.39
CA ARG A 672 -3.22 59.07 11.81
C ARG A 672 -2.54 60.45 12.08
N PRO A 673 -1.24 60.64 11.68
CA PRO A 673 0.02 59.90 11.68
C PRO A 673 1.23 60.74 12.12
N SER A 674 2.45 60.20 12.16
CA SER A 674 3.71 60.82 11.66
C SER A 674 4.94 60.07 12.19
N LYS A 675 5.77 59.62 11.33
CA LYS A 675 6.98 60.19 10.73
C LYS A 675 8.16 60.37 11.73
N GLY A 676 9.24 59.69 11.39
CA GLY A 676 10.51 60.37 11.29
C GLY A 676 11.72 59.75 11.96
N GLY A 677 12.72 59.40 11.16
CA GLY A 677 14.08 59.75 11.36
C GLY A 677 15.06 58.56 11.53
N ARG A 678 15.66 58.10 10.47
CA ARG A 678 17.03 58.32 9.94
C ARG A 678 18.16 58.28 11.00
N ARG A 679 19.07 57.29 10.89
CA ARG A 679 20.48 57.39 10.45
C ARG A 679 21.30 56.17 10.85
N GLY A 680 21.94 55.55 9.91
CA GLY A 680 23.11 54.73 10.13
C GLY A 680 24.38 55.60 10.17
N PRO A 681 25.59 55.13 9.96
CA PRO A 681 26.14 53.87 9.53
C PRO A 681 27.50 53.48 10.19
N GLY A 682 28.09 52.39 9.75
CA GLY A 682 29.51 52.09 9.93
C GLY A 682 29.74 50.83 10.79
N GLY A 683 30.57 49.90 10.47
CA GLY A 683 31.58 49.73 9.49
C GLY A 683 32.60 48.71 9.97
N ARG A 684 32.98 47.83 9.04
CA ARG A 684 34.29 47.15 8.95
C ARG A 684 34.71 46.01 9.89
N ARG A 685 34.89 44.84 9.24
CA ARG A 685 36.10 44.01 9.05
C ARG A 685 36.53 43.08 10.18
N ALA A 686 36.56 41.87 9.81
CA ALA A 686 37.67 40.97 9.40
C ALA A 686 38.13 40.04 10.51
N ARG A 687 37.91 38.80 10.35
CA ARG A 687 38.86 37.74 9.96
C ARG A 687 38.11 36.42 9.79
#